data_5a32e5f023c1eeb560c90d8847e13bf9
#
_entry.id   5a32e5f023c1eeb560c90d8847e13bf9
#
_cell.length_a   1.000
_cell.length_b   1.000
_cell.length_c   1.000
_cell.angle_alpha   90.00
_cell.angle_beta   90.00
_cell.angle_gamma   90.00
#
_symmetry.space_group_name_H-M   'P 1'
#
loop_
_entity.id
_entity.type
_entity.pdbx_description
1 polymer ?
#
loop_
_entity_poly.entity_id
_entity_poly.type
_entity_poly.pdbx_seq_one_letter_code
_entity_poly.pdbx_strand_id
1 'polypeptide(L)'
;MPSLLKEGDIMIGGIFPIFNKQDDGAFSFEEYPSQVKCKVFDLRAFRWTQVMMFAIDEINKDHNLLPNISLGYKILDSCSSPANALRAALTLASEPDGMESSDQCHPPISALVGEAGSSQSIAVAETLGPFGIPVVSYFSTCACLSDKQKYPTFFRTIPSDYNQAKALASLVKKYEWNWIGVIQSDNDYGRNGILAFTEEVQRFGVCIAFTTTVLRTYPHSKILEVVDIIKYSTARVILAFVPEGDIYPLMKELVKQDITGIQWIASEAWITAAKLSTPEMFKSFGGTVGFAVQKMSIPKLQPFLTSISPYTSPPCLGDCNSSYSNNATFPKQLCSREENLDYTDVFFNVTQLRVSYNVYKAVYAIAHALHHMLFCETAESSNLEQCFNASHITPKQVNNYLKTVQFVDAFGETVLFDENGDPPPSYDIINWQLKDGEVQHVTVGQFRTSGRANHEFTIREGDIIWSTGKLVPKAVCSEICPTGTRKAQIKGMPACCFYCIPCTDGSIANTTADCFPCPQDYWSNTGRNNCILKTAEFLSYKDPLGIALTVMSLFGVCLSLTTFVVFIYFRNTPIVKASNPELSLLLLFSLFLCFLCPLTFIGEPGVWTCMLRHTVFSITFALCISCVLGKTIVVVIAFRNTLPGNNTAMKFGLLQQRLIVCSCAVVQIFICLIWLKISPPFPNKSFKYNNKKIILECNPGSDAAFCVVLGYIGLLSGICLVLAFLARKLPDNFNEAKFITFSMFIFCAVWLAFIPAYVSSPGKFTVAVEIFAILSSAFGVMVCIFGPKCYIILMKPERNTRKHITRKIPRKDF
;
A
#
# COMPACT_ATOMS: atom_id res chain seq x y z
N MET A 1 -14.28 31.86 -49.00
CA MET A 1 -14.46 32.04 -47.55
C MET A 1 -14.50 33.56 -47.32
N PRO A 2 -15.40 34.08 -46.51
CA PRO A 2 -15.34 35.48 -46.11
C PRO A 2 -14.03 35.71 -45.35
N SER A 3 -13.32 36.79 -45.68
CA SER A 3 -11.98 37.13 -45.11
C SER A 3 -11.96 38.56 -44.63
N LEU A 4 -11.25 38.81 -43.52
CA LEU A 4 -10.83 40.15 -43.14
C LEU A 4 -9.45 40.38 -43.75
N LEU A 5 -9.30 41.40 -44.57
CA LEU A 5 -8.09 41.67 -45.33
C LEU A 5 -7.65 43.13 -45.10
N LYS A 6 -6.34 43.32 -44.84
CA LYS A 6 -5.66 44.59 -44.91
C LYS A 6 -4.32 44.37 -45.62
N GLU A 7 -4.10 45.12 -46.69
CA GLU A 7 -2.84 45.05 -47.47
C GLU A 7 -1.68 45.66 -46.69
N GLY A 8 -0.49 45.15 -46.93
CA GLY A 8 0.80 45.60 -46.37
C GLY A 8 1.95 45.03 -47.16
N ASP A 9 3.18 45.49 -46.89
CA ASP A 9 4.40 45.05 -47.56
C ASP A 9 4.70 43.58 -47.24
N ILE A 10 4.36 43.12 -46.04
CA ILE A 10 4.49 41.74 -45.60
C ILE A 10 3.15 41.25 -45.08
N MET A 11 2.64 40.15 -45.66
CA MET A 11 1.34 39.59 -45.28
C MET A 11 1.44 38.49 -44.23
N ILE A 12 0.64 38.59 -43.18
CA ILE A 12 0.49 37.59 -42.11
C ILE A 12 -0.89 36.94 -42.20
N GLY A 13 -0.94 35.62 -42.26
CA GLY A 13 -2.20 34.87 -42.22
C GLY A 13 -2.77 34.80 -40.81
N GLY A 14 -4.10 34.75 -40.69
CA GLY A 14 -4.80 34.45 -39.42
C GLY A 14 -5.87 33.40 -39.63
N ILE A 15 -5.95 32.41 -38.76
CA ILE A 15 -7.05 31.41 -38.75
C ILE A 15 -7.64 31.38 -37.34
N PHE A 16 -8.95 31.68 -37.24
CA PHE A 16 -9.66 31.77 -35.96
C PHE A 16 -11.02 31.09 -36.03
N PRO A 17 -11.50 30.43 -34.96
CA PRO A 17 -12.78 29.79 -34.89
C PRO A 17 -13.89 30.79 -34.54
N ILE A 18 -14.20 31.73 -35.48
CA ILE A 18 -15.14 32.82 -35.25
C ILE A 18 -16.57 32.27 -35.08
N PHE A 19 -16.86 31.16 -35.73
CA PHE A 19 -18.10 30.41 -35.54
C PHE A 19 -17.83 29.01 -35.01
N ASN A 20 -18.68 28.56 -34.10
CA ASN A 20 -18.46 27.30 -33.38
C ASN A 20 -19.15 26.09 -33.99
N LYS A 21 -20.03 26.22 -34.97
CA LYS A 21 -20.78 25.12 -35.55
C LYS A 21 -20.89 25.26 -37.05
N GLN A 22 -20.58 24.18 -37.74
CA GLN A 22 -20.91 24.04 -39.16
C GLN A 22 -22.38 23.68 -39.31
N ASP A 23 -23.07 24.19 -40.34
CA ASP A 23 -24.44 23.82 -40.69
C ASP A 23 -24.41 22.42 -41.31
N ASP A 24 -25.03 21.45 -40.63
CA ASP A 24 -25.20 20.09 -41.10
C ASP A 24 -26.33 20.05 -42.18
N GLY A 25 -26.13 20.69 -43.34
CA GLY A 25 -27.03 20.56 -44.48
C GLY A 25 -27.06 19.10 -44.94
N ALA A 26 -28.22 18.63 -45.37
CA ALA A 26 -28.33 17.30 -45.93
C ALA A 26 -27.42 17.21 -47.16
N PHE A 27 -26.37 16.42 -47.09
CA PHE A 27 -25.47 16.15 -48.20
C PHE A 27 -26.18 15.18 -49.14
N SER A 28 -26.48 15.62 -50.36
CA SER A 28 -26.88 14.77 -51.48
C SER A 28 -25.63 14.46 -52.30
N PHE A 29 -25.45 13.21 -52.68
CA PHE A 29 -24.38 12.82 -53.61
C PHE A 29 -24.77 13.15 -55.09
N GLU A 30 -25.95 13.70 -55.30
CA GLU A 30 -26.48 14.05 -56.59
C GLU A 30 -26.21 15.51 -57.04
N GLU A 31 -25.83 16.36 -56.07
CA GLU A 31 -25.56 17.79 -56.30
C GLU A 31 -24.16 18.17 -55.76
N TYR A 32 -23.58 19.21 -56.41
CA TYR A 32 -22.33 19.80 -55.90
C TYR A 32 -22.56 20.24 -54.43
N PRO A 33 -21.60 19.92 -53.49
CA PRO A 33 -21.75 20.33 -52.13
C PRO A 33 -21.87 21.86 -52.03
N SER A 34 -22.94 22.30 -51.37
CA SER A 34 -23.18 23.73 -51.10
C SER A 34 -22.04 24.32 -50.29
N GLN A 35 -21.80 25.64 -50.40
CA GLN A 35 -20.80 26.30 -49.54
C GLN A 35 -21.14 26.04 -48.06
N VAL A 36 -20.10 25.62 -47.30
CA VAL A 36 -20.18 25.42 -45.86
C VAL A 36 -20.62 26.68 -45.16
N LYS A 37 -21.80 26.67 -44.53
CA LYS A 37 -22.29 27.77 -43.70
C LYS A 37 -21.93 27.51 -42.26
N CYS A 38 -21.34 28.49 -41.60
CA CYS A 38 -20.96 28.45 -40.19
C CYS A 38 -22.05 29.15 -39.37
N LYS A 39 -22.40 28.56 -38.20
CA LYS A 39 -23.41 29.10 -37.28
C LYS A 39 -22.82 29.21 -35.87
N VAL A 40 -23.50 29.95 -35.02
CA VAL A 40 -23.12 30.19 -33.60
C VAL A 40 -21.83 31.01 -33.49
N PHE A 41 -22.01 32.30 -33.57
CA PHE A 41 -20.94 33.30 -33.46
C PHE A 41 -20.30 33.25 -32.05
N ASP A 42 -18.96 33.25 -32.00
CA ASP A 42 -18.17 33.26 -30.74
C ASP A 42 -17.52 34.64 -30.51
N LEU A 43 -18.08 35.41 -29.60
CA LEU A 43 -17.59 36.73 -29.24
C LEU A 43 -16.14 36.71 -28.70
N ARG A 44 -15.74 35.62 -28.04
CA ARG A 44 -14.39 35.43 -27.53
C ARG A 44 -13.37 35.28 -28.68
N ALA A 45 -13.69 34.38 -29.62
CA ALA A 45 -12.84 34.17 -30.80
C ALA A 45 -12.81 35.41 -31.70
N PHE A 46 -13.93 36.12 -31.84
CA PHE A 46 -13.96 37.38 -32.56
C PHE A 46 -13.05 38.42 -31.85
N ARG A 47 -13.03 38.52 -30.54
CA ARG A 47 -12.07 39.39 -29.84
C ARG A 47 -10.61 39.01 -30.14
N TRP A 48 -10.27 37.70 -30.30
CA TRP A 48 -8.92 37.30 -30.70
C TRP A 48 -8.53 37.84 -32.07
N THR A 49 -9.45 37.83 -33.03
CA THR A 49 -9.19 38.46 -34.35
C THR A 49 -8.92 39.94 -34.23
N GLN A 50 -9.69 40.64 -33.39
CA GLN A 50 -9.50 42.06 -33.14
C GLN A 50 -8.17 42.37 -32.47
N VAL A 51 -7.70 41.45 -31.56
CA VAL A 51 -6.37 41.62 -30.94
C VAL A 51 -5.25 41.44 -31.95
N MET A 52 -5.36 40.53 -32.91
CA MET A 52 -4.39 40.41 -34.01
C MET A 52 -4.33 41.69 -34.83
N MET A 53 -5.50 42.24 -35.20
CA MET A 53 -5.61 43.47 -35.93
C MET A 53 -5.01 44.67 -35.14
N PHE A 54 -5.32 44.75 -33.85
CA PHE A 54 -4.79 45.75 -32.93
C PHE A 54 -3.26 45.71 -32.85
N ALA A 55 -2.69 44.51 -32.65
CA ALA A 55 -1.25 44.29 -32.54
C ALA A 55 -0.52 44.72 -33.83
N ILE A 56 -1.08 44.38 -35.00
CA ILE A 56 -0.51 44.76 -36.30
C ILE A 56 -0.60 46.29 -36.49
N ASP A 57 -1.71 46.90 -36.09
CA ASP A 57 -1.85 48.37 -36.16
C ASP A 57 -0.92 49.12 -35.21
N GLU A 58 -0.63 48.54 -34.04
CA GLU A 58 0.33 49.07 -33.07
C GLU A 58 1.77 48.98 -33.60
N ILE A 59 2.17 47.80 -34.14
CA ILE A 59 3.48 47.61 -34.76
C ILE A 59 3.68 48.55 -35.94
N ASN A 60 2.70 48.70 -36.81
CA ASN A 60 2.80 49.63 -37.96
C ASN A 60 2.93 51.15 -37.56
N LYS A 61 2.61 51.47 -36.30
CA LYS A 61 2.80 52.81 -35.72
C LYS A 61 4.11 52.95 -34.94
N ASP A 62 4.80 51.86 -34.71
CA ASP A 62 6.08 51.87 -33.98
C ASP A 62 7.22 52.13 -34.96
N HIS A 63 7.97 53.19 -34.72
CA HIS A 63 9.14 53.55 -35.54
C HIS A 63 10.39 52.74 -35.24
N ASN A 64 10.39 51.97 -34.15
CA ASN A 64 11.53 51.15 -33.73
C ASN A 64 11.41 49.67 -34.23
N LEU A 65 10.20 49.15 -34.32
CA LEU A 65 9.96 47.78 -34.79
C LEU A 65 9.46 47.83 -36.24
N LEU A 66 10.19 47.24 -37.17
CA LEU A 66 9.92 47.26 -38.63
C LEU A 66 9.79 48.66 -39.24
N PRO A 67 10.78 49.56 -39.07
CA PRO A 67 10.70 50.93 -39.58
C PRO A 67 10.50 50.92 -41.10
N ASN A 68 9.52 51.73 -41.59
CA ASN A 68 9.15 51.84 -43.01
C ASN A 68 8.65 50.56 -43.70
N ILE A 69 8.26 49.54 -42.94
CA ILE A 69 7.67 48.28 -43.44
C ILE A 69 6.31 48.12 -42.81
N SER A 70 5.27 47.97 -43.63
CA SER A 70 3.89 47.76 -43.18
C SER A 70 3.56 46.27 -43.15
N LEU A 71 2.97 45.82 -42.02
CA LEU A 71 2.37 44.51 -41.92
C LEU A 71 0.92 44.51 -42.34
N GLY A 72 0.56 43.62 -43.28
CA GLY A 72 -0.81 43.33 -43.64
C GLY A 72 -1.31 42.04 -43.02
N TYR A 73 -2.62 41.81 -43.08
CA TYR A 73 -3.21 40.57 -42.62
C TYR A 73 -4.31 40.05 -43.55
N LYS A 74 -4.45 38.72 -43.59
CA LYS A 74 -5.60 37.99 -44.22
C LYS A 74 -6.11 36.97 -43.20
N ILE A 75 -7.30 37.21 -42.63
CA ILE A 75 -7.88 36.42 -41.55
C ILE A 75 -9.08 35.61 -42.12
N LEU A 76 -9.10 34.33 -41.83
CA LEU A 76 -10.16 33.36 -42.23
C LEU A 76 -10.76 32.66 -41.02
N ASP A 77 -12.03 32.23 -41.20
CA ASP A 77 -12.75 31.46 -40.14
C ASP A 77 -12.62 29.96 -40.38
N SER A 78 -12.25 29.22 -39.33
CA SER A 78 -12.16 27.76 -39.35
C SER A 78 -13.46 27.06 -38.99
N CYS A 79 -14.52 27.76 -38.56
CA CYS A 79 -15.75 27.16 -38.00
C CYS A 79 -15.50 26.08 -36.94
N SER A 80 -14.40 26.17 -36.17
CA SER A 80 -13.98 25.16 -35.22
C SER A 80 -13.86 23.72 -35.82
N SER A 81 -13.61 23.59 -37.11
CA SER A 81 -13.54 22.34 -37.86
C SER A 81 -12.15 22.14 -38.46
N PRO A 82 -11.48 20.97 -38.27
CA PRO A 82 -10.20 20.66 -38.89
C PRO A 82 -10.23 20.77 -40.42
N ALA A 83 -11.32 20.32 -41.06
CA ALA A 83 -11.48 20.37 -42.50
C ALA A 83 -11.54 21.81 -43.02
N ASN A 84 -12.23 22.70 -42.30
CA ASN A 84 -12.28 24.12 -42.68
C ASN A 84 -10.97 24.85 -42.37
N ALA A 85 -10.28 24.48 -41.27
CA ALA A 85 -8.95 25.00 -40.96
C ALA A 85 -7.94 24.62 -42.05
N LEU A 86 -7.99 23.38 -42.55
CA LEU A 86 -7.19 22.91 -43.70
C LEU A 86 -7.51 23.73 -44.95
N ARG A 87 -8.79 23.91 -45.27
CA ARG A 87 -9.21 24.74 -46.41
C ARG A 87 -8.73 26.17 -46.26
N ALA A 88 -8.82 26.79 -45.09
CA ALA A 88 -8.31 28.12 -44.79
C ALA A 88 -6.77 28.18 -44.99
N ALA A 89 -6.04 27.21 -44.49
CA ALA A 89 -4.58 27.13 -44.67
C ALA A 89 -4.19 27.08 -46.15
N LEU A 90 -4.83 26.23 -46.93
CA LEU A 90 -4.59 26.13 -48.36
C LEU A 90 -4.96 27.44 -49.08
N THR A 91 -6.05 28.11 -48.71
CA THR A 91 -6.45 29.42 -49.28
C THR A 91 -5.43 30.54 -48.97
N LEU A 92 -4.73 30.41 -47.81
CA LEU A 92 -3.71 31.35 -47.42
C LEU A 92 -2.34 31.05 -48.08
N ALA A 93 -2.10 29.79 -48.44
CA ALA A 93 -0.88 29.35 -49.11
C ALA A 93 -0.93 29.49 -50.64
N SER A 94 -2.14 29.60 -51.23
CA SER A 94 -2.32 29.77 -52.70
C SER A 94 -2.48 31.22 -53.12
N GLU A 95 -1.93 31.58 -54.28
CA GLU A 95 -2.14 32.87 -54.89
C GLU A 95 -3.59 33.06 -55.36
N PRO A 96 -4.13 34.29 -55.42
CA PRO A 96 -5.44 34.53 -56.00
C PRO A 96 -5.43 34.21 -57.50
N ASP A 97 -6.42 33.48 -57.97
CA ASP A 97 -6.64 33.22 -59.41
C ASP A 97 -6.64 34.55 -60.22
N GLY A 98 -5.63 34.77 -61.07
CA GLY A 98 -5.65 35.91 -62.03
C GLY A 98 -4.34 36.67 -62.27
N MET A 99 -3.25 36.37 -61.60
CA MET A 99 -1.94 36.95 -61.92
C MET A 99 -1.12 35.96 -62.77
N GLU A 100 -0.90 36.34 -64.04
CA GLU A 100 0.00 35.59 -64.94
C GLU A 100 1.44 35.62 -64.40
N SER A 101 1.95 34.43 -64.18
CA SER A 101 3.35 33.98 -64.15
C SER A 101 4.44 35.01 -63.88
N SER A 102 4.91 35.08 -62.65
CA SER A 102 6.33 35.22 -62.36
C SER A 102 6.88 33.84 -62.06
N ASP A 103 8.06 33.52 -62.56
CA ASP A 103 8.78 32.22 -62.46
C ASP A 103 9.11 31.73 -61.11
N GLN A 104 8.59 32.34 -60.01
CA GLN A 104 8.77 31.96 -58.62
C GLN A 104 7.44 31.99 -57.87
N CYS A 105 6.90 30.84 -57.59
CA CYS A 105 5.78 30.65 -56.66
C CYS A 105 6.19 31.02 -55.24
N HIS A 106 5.97 32.25 -54.81
CA HIS A 106 6.07 32.65 -53.42
C HIS A 106 4.71 32.54 -52.73
N PRO A 107 4.57 31.88 -51.59
CA PRO A 107 3.30 31.87 -50.91
C PRO A 107 2.92 33.28 -50.46
N PRO A 108 1.62 33.62 -50.54
CA PRO A 108 1.14 35.01 -50.31
C PRO A 108 1.25 35.46 -48.83
N ILE A 109 1.54 34.54 -47.93
CA ILE A 109 1.77 34.86 -46.49
C ILE A 109 3.15 34.42 -46.04
N SER A 110 3.79 35.21 -45.20
CA SER A 110 5.13 34.94 -44.63
C SER A 110 5.07 34.11 -43.34
N ALA A 111 3.98 34.17 -42.58
CA ALA A 111 3.72 33.43 -41.35
C ALA A 111 2.22 33.35 -41.07
N LEU A 112 1.83 32.46 -40.23
CA LEU A 112 0.45 32.25 -39.81
C LEU A 112 0.29 32.41 -38.28
N VAL A 113 -0.71 33.17 -37.83
CA VAL A 113 -1.23 33.15 -36.45
C VAL A 113 -2.48 32.27 -36.40
N GLY A 114 -2.44 31.17 -35.69
CA GLY A 114 -3.52 30.20 -35.59
C GLY A 114 -3.02 28.86 -35.23
N GLU A 115 -3.83 27.95 -34.82
CA GLU A 115 -5.25 27.88 -34.59
C GLU A 115 -5.51 27.70 -33.08
N ALA A 116 -6.78 27.74 -32.63
CA ALA A 116 -7.13 27.59 -31.24
C ALA A 116 -7.16 26.12 -30.80
N GLY A 117 -7.70 25.23 -31.65
CA GLY A 117 -7.86 23.82 -31.32
C GLY A 117 -6.66 22.97 -31.77
N SER A 118 -6.28 22.02 -30.98
CA SER A 118 -5.13 21.15 -31.28
C SER A 118 -5.31 20.32 -32.54
N SER A 119 -6.48 19.72 -32.77
CA SER A 119 -6.75 18.96 -34.01
C SER A 119 -6.74 19.83 -35.25
N GLN A 120 -7.24 21.10 -35.15
CA GLN A 120 -7.15 22.11 -36.21
C GLN A 120 -5.71 22.50 -36.47
N SER A 121 -4.92 22.75 -35.42
CA SER A 121 -3.51 23.12 -35.56
C SER A 121 -2.66 21.99 -36.16
N ILE A 122 -2.99 20.74 -35.86
CA ILE A 122 -2.36 19.57 -36.47
C ILE A 122 -2.59 19.61 -38.00
N ALA A 123 -3.85 19.73 -38.41
CA ALA A 123 -4.21 19.79 -39.84
C ALA A 123 -3.53 20.97 -40.55
N VAL A 124 -3.47 22.13 -39.91
CA VAL A 124 -2.82 23.34 -40.49
C VAL A 124 -1.30 23.16 -40.56
N ALA A 125 -0.65 22.65 -39.48
CA ALA A 125 0.80 22.47 -39.43
C ALA A 125 1.30 21.37 -40.39
N GLU A 126 0.55 20.28 -40.57
CA GLU A 126 0.85 19.27 -41.57
C GLU A 126 0.74 19.79 -43.00
N THR A 127 -0.23 20.67 -43.25
CA THR A 127 -0.46 21.26 -44.56
C THR A 127 0.59 22.30 -44.92
N LEU A 128 0.91 23.21 -43.98
CA LEU A 128 1.82 24.36 -44.24
C LEU A 128 3.30 23.99 -44.04
N GLY A 129 3.60 22.90 -43.33
CA GLY A 129 4.97 22.41 -43.10
C GLY A 129 5.79 22.22 -44.36
N PRO A 130 5.30 21.53 -45.40
CA PRO A 130 5.99 21.39 -46.71
C PRO A 130 6.32 22.70 -47.43
N PHE A 131 5.48 23.73 -47.24
CA PHE A 131 5.73 25.09 -47.80
C PHE A 131 6.70 25.91 -46.95
N GLY A 132 7.12 25.36 -45.77
CA GLY A 132 8.00 26.06 -44.86
C GLY A 132 7.38 27.29 -44.17
N ILE A 133 6.03 27.40 -44.19
CA ILE A 133 5.29 28.50 -43.58
C ILE A 133 5.21 28.28 -42.07
N PRO A 134 5.79 29.17 -41.22
CA PRO A 134 5.70 29.00 -39.77
C PRO A 134 4.28 29.31 -39.28
N VAL A 135 3.83 28.45 -38.34
CA VAL A 135 2.54 28.54 -37.67
C VAL A 135 2.77 28.87 -36.20
N VAL A 136 2.27 29.98 -35.71
CA VAL A 136 2.35 30.38 -34.30
C VAL A 136 0.95 30.26 -33.68
N SER A 137 0.74 29.20 -32.95
CA SER A 137 -0.54 28.97 -32.28
C SER A 137 -0.61 29.72 -30.95
N TYR A 138 -1.77 30.28 -30.67
CA TYR A 138 -2.05 31.06 -29.45
C TYR A 138 -2.79 30.23 -28.37
N PHE A 139 -3.38 29.06 -28.74
CA PHE A 139 -4.18 28.29 -27.77
C PHE A 139 -4.09 26.77 -27.93
N SER A 140 -3.37 26.20 -28.89
CA SER A 140 -3.19 24.76 -29.08
C SER A 140 -2.11 24.19 -28.17
N THR A 141 -2.53 23.40 -27.20
CA THR A 141 -1.66 22.92 -26.12
C THR A 141 -1.21 21.47 -26.27
N CYS A 142 -1.78 20.67 -27.23
CA CYS A 142 -1.41 19.26 -27.41
C CYS A 142 0.10 19.06 -27.35
N ALA A 143 0.56 18.15 -26.47
CA ALA A 143 1.97 17.78 -26.38
C ALA A 143 2.51 17.18 -27.69
N CYS A 144 1.65 16.62 -28.51
CA CYS A 144 1.96 16.04 -29.83
C CYS A 144 2.58 17.07 -30.81
N LEU A 145 2.20 18.35 -30.70
CA LEU A 145 2.70 19.44 -31.54
C LEU A 145 4.14 19.86 -31.23
N SER A 146 4.71 19.43 -30.12
CA SER A 146 6.12 19.66 -29.76
C SER A 146 7.10 18.76 -30.53
N ASP A 147 6.62 17.77 -31.30
CA ASP A 147 7.44 16.91 -32.15
C ASP A 147 7.93 17.64 -33.38
N LYS A 148 9.15 18.11 -33.37
CA LYS A 148 9.78 18.85 -34.47
C LYS A 148 10.13 18.01 -35.70
N GLN A 149 10.18 16.71 -35.58
CA GLN A 149 10.32 15.82 -36.75
C GLN A 149 9.05 15.84 -37.56
N LYS A 150 7.89 15.86 -36.91
CA LYS A 150 6.59 15.87 -37.54
C LYS A 150 6.10 17.28 -37.89
N TYR A 151 6.32 18.26 -37.01
CA TYR A 151 5.86 19.64 -37.13
C TYR A 151 7.01 20.67 -37.07
N PRO A 152 7.89 20.71 -38.06
CA PRO A 152 9.12 21.51 -38.02
C PRO A 152 8.91 23.03 -38.03
N THR A 153 7.73 23.50 -38.48
CA THR A 153 7.36 24.90 -38.61
C THR A 153 6.34 25.38 -37.57
N PHE A 154 6.01 24.53 -36.57
CA PHE A 154 5.01 24.87 -35.56
C PHE A 154 5.66 25.53 -34.34
N PHE A 155 5.08 26.62 -33.88
CA PHE A 155 5.42 27.36 -32.64
C PHE A 155 4.14 27.64 -31.87
N ARG A 156 4.24 27.94 -30.60
CA ARG A 156 3.09 28.39 -29.80
C ARG A 156 3.49 29.35 -28.69
N THR A 157 2.55 30.25 -28.34
CA THR A 157 2.72 31.18 -27.23
C THR A 157 2.00 30.76 -25.96
N ILE A 158 1.48 29.54 -25.95
CA ILE A 158 0.87 28.86 -24.80
C ILE A 158 1.69 27.64 -24.43
N PRO A 159 1.90 27.32 -23.13
CA PRO A 159 2.67 26.14 -22.75
C PRO A 159 2.04 24.83 -23.20
N SER A 160 2.88 23.83 -23.43
CA SER A 160 2.47 22.45 -23.80
C SER A 160 1.69 21.74 -22.69
N ASP A 161 0.72 20.88 -23.07
CA ASP A 161 -0.01 20.01 -22.15
C ASP A 161 0.89 19.07 -21.35
N TYR A 162 2.10 18.78 -21.83
CA TYR A 162 3.10 18.06 -21.04
C TYR A 162 3.43 18.80 -19.74
N ASN A 163 3.54 20.12 -19.78
CA ASN A 163 3.76 20.94 -18.60
C ASN A 163 2.49 21.07 -17.73
N GLN A 164 1.33 21.13 -18.37
CA GLN A 164 0.05 21.12 -17.66
C GLN A 164 -0.16 19.77 -16.92
N ALA A 165 0.17 18.64 -17.55
CA ALA A 165 0.12 17.32 -16.94
C ALA A 165 1.02 17.22 -15.70
N LYS A 166 2.25 17.78 -15.75
CA LYS A 166 3.14 17.86 -14.57
C LYS A 166 2.57 18.73 -13.46
N ALA A 167 1.96 19.85 -13.81
CA ALA A 167 1.32 20.74 -12.84
C ALA A 167 0.12 20.05 -12.16
N LEU A 168 -0.73 19.36 -12.93
CA LEU A 168 -1.85 18.56 -12.45
C LEU A 168 -1.37 17.40 -11.57
N ALA A 169 -0.31 16.69 -11.96
CA ALA A 169 0.28 15.62 -11.17
C ALA A 169 0.85 16.14 -9.84
N SER A 170 1.46 17.32 -9.84
CA SER A 170 1.94 17.98 -8.62
C SER A 170 0.80 18.31 -7.66
N LEU A 171 -0.35 18.77 -8.17
CA LEU A 171 -1.56 19.01 -7.38
C LEU A 171 -2.09 17.73 -6.75
N VAL A 172 -2.22 16.68 -7.55
CA VAL A 172 -2.69 15.34 -7.13
C VAL A 172 -1.77 14.75 -6.05
N LYS A 173 -0.45 14.85 -6.26
CA LYS A 173 0.55 14.39 -5.30
C LYS A 173 0.50 15.17 -3.98
N LYS A 174 0.34 16.50 -4.05
CA LYS A 174 0.30 17.34 -2.84
C LYS A 174 -0.83 16.98 -1.89
N TYR A 175 -2.01 16.61 -2.44
CA TYR A 175 -3.19 16.26 -1.65
C TYR A 175 -3.38 14.75 -1.47
N GLU A 176 -2.39 13.94 -1.86
CA GLU A 176 -2.39 12.48 -1.72
C GLU A 176 -3.61 11.79 -2.35
N TRP A 177 -4.15 12.38 -3.43
CA TRP A 177 -5.24 11.79 -4.18
C TRP A 177 -4.73 10.62 -5.01
N ASN A 178 -5.11 9.41 -4.66
CA ASN A 178 -4.65 8.20 -5.35
C ASN A 178 -5.75 7.45 -6.14
N TRP A 179 -6.99 7.98 -6.13
CA TRP A 179 -8.13 7.40 -6.82
C TRP A 179 -8.94 8.48 -7.54
N ILE A 180 -8.73 8.64 -8.84
CA ILE A 180 -9.20 9.77 -9.62
C ILE A 180 -10.01 9.29 -10.83
N GLY A 181 -11.20 9.87 -11.04
CA GLY A 181 -11.94 9.76 -12.29
C GLY A 181 -11.37 10.69 -13.35
N VAL A 182 -11.42 10.29 -14.62
CA VAL A 182 -10.91 11.09 -15.73
C VAL A 182 -11.96 11.21 -16.81
N ILE A 183 -12.19 12.45 -17.27
CA ILE A 183 -13.03 12.77 -18.41
C ILE A 183 -12.16 13.50 -19.45
N GLN A 184 -12.14 13.01 -20.66
CA GLN A 184 -11.39 13.61 -21.75
C GLN A 184 -12.30 13.98 -22.92
N SER A 185 -11.92 14.98 -23.71
CA SER A 185 -12.57 15.19 -24.99
C SER A 185 -12.15 14.13 -26.00
N ASP A 186 -13.09 13.73 -26.88
CA ASP A 186 -12.83 12.72 -27.92
C ASP A 186 -12.12 13.36 -29.13
N ASN A 187 -10.98 14.00 -28.89
CA ASN A 187 -10.13 14.64 -29.86
C ASN A 187 -8.66 14.57 -29.42
N ASP A 188 -7.74 15.09 -30.25
CA ASP A 188 -6.29 15.01 -29.97
C ASP A 188 -5.89 15.74 -28.69
N TYR A 189 -6.55 16.87 -28.35
CA TYR A 189 -6.33 17.60 -27.12
C TYR A 189 -6.59 16.70 -25.88
N GLY A 190 -7.81 16.16 -25.77
CA GLY A 190 -8.17 15.35 -24.59
C GLY A 190 -7.38 14.06 -24.46
N ARG A 191 -7.22 13.32 -25.57
CA ARG A 191 -6.53 12.03 -25.58
C ARG A 191 -5.05 12.19 -25.18
N ASN A 192 -4.31 13.10 -25.83
CA ASN A 192 -2.89 13.29 -25.53
C ASN A 192 -2.66 13.94 -24.16
N GLY A 193 -3.53 14.88 -23.73
CA GLY A 193 -3.43 15.50 -22.42
C GLY A 193 -3.61 14.49 -21.28
N ILE A 194 -4.59 13.58 -21.40
CA ILE A 194 -4.80 12.53 -20.40
C ILE A 194 -3.73 11.46 -20.46
N LEU A 195 -3.21 11.13 -21.65
CA LEU A 195 -2.07 10.22 -21.77
C LEU A 195 -0.87 10.77 -20.97
N ALA A 196 -0.48 12.01 -21.22
CA ALA A 196 0.61 12.67 -20.52
C ALA A 196 0.37 12.76 -18.98
N PHE A 197 -0.86 13.09 -18.58
CA PHE A 197 -1.23 13.09 -17.16
C PHE A 197 -1.11 11.71 -16.52
N THR A 198 -1.61 10.66 -17.18
CA THR A 198 -1.58 9.30 -16.67
C THR A 198 -0.15 8.78 -16.50
N GLU A 199 0.73 9.06 -17.47
CA GLU A 199 2.15 8.71 -17.39
C GLU A 199 2.85 9.38 -16.19
N GLU A 200 2.56 10.64 -15.93
CA GLU A 200 3.13 11.37 -14.80
C GLU A 200 2.62 10.86 -13.45
N VAL A 201 1.32 10.62 -13.30
CA VAL A 201 0.75 10.22 -12.00
C VAL A 201 0.99 8.75 -11.66
N GLN A 202 1.20 7.88 -12.66
CA GLN A 202 1.55 6.47 -12.42
C GLN A 202 2.85 6.34 -11.63
N ARG A 203 3.82 7.25 -11.82
CA ARG A 203 5.08 7.30 -11.06
C ARG A 203 4.88 7.51 -9.57
N PHE A 204 3.73 8.04 -9.15
CA PHE A 204 3.37 8.31 -7.75
C PHE A 204 2.38 7.30 -7.19
N GLY A 205 2.04 6.24 -7.94
CA GLY A 205 1.10 5.21 -7.50
C GLY A 205 -0.36 5.65 -7.50
N VAL A 206 -0.72 6.64 -8.30
CA VAL A 206 -2.11 7.06 -8.51
C VAL A 206 -2.80 6.13 -9.50
N CYS A 207 -4.02 5.73 -9.18
CA CYS A 207 -4.84 4.87 -10.04
C CYS A 207 -6.01 5.66 -10.62
N ILE A 208 -6.31 5.37 -11.88
CA ILE A 208 -7.47 5.93 -12.56
C ILE A 208 -8.68 5.02 -12.31
N ALA A 209 -9.73 5.58 -11.70
CA ALA A 209 -10.97 4.88 -11.38
C ALA A 209 -11.77 4.53 -12.63
N PHE A 210 -11.88 5.50 -13.54
CA PHE A 210 -12.51 5.37 -14.84
C PHE A 210 -11.95 6.42 -15.79
N THR A 211 -12.01 6.12 -17.09
CA THR A 211 -11.75 7.09 -18.16
C THR A 211 -12.95 7.09 -19.07
N THR A 212 -13.53 8.25 -19.31
CA THR A 212 -14.66 8.42 -20.24
C THR A 212 -14.44 9.62 -21.14
N THR A 213 -15.17 9.64 -22.26
CA THR A 213 -15.03 10.67 -23.29
C THR A 213 -16.30 11.50 -23.39
N VAL A 214 -16.15 12.79 -23.71
CA VAL A 214 -17.25 13.70 -24.03
C VAL A 214 -16.92 14.51 -25.28
N LEU A 215 -17.97 14.84 -26.03
CA LEU A 215 -17.89 15.75 -27.18
C LEU A 215 -19.23 16.47 -27.32
N ARG A 216 -19.24 17.74 -27.76
CA ARG A 216 -20.46 18.55 -27.93
C ARG A 216 -21.44 17.98 -28.93
N THR A 217 -20.94 17.16 -29.86
CA THR A 217 -21.76 16.52 -30.92
C THR A 217 -22.34 15.17 -30.51
N TYR A 218 -22.04 14.70 -29.29
CA TYR A 218 -22.57 13.44 -28.80
C TYR A 218 -24.09 13.49 -28.61
N PRO A 219 -24.82 12.42 -28.95
CA PRO A 219 -26.24 12.33 -28.65
C PRO A 219 -26.45 12.34 -27.12
N HIS A 220 -27.62 12.81 -26.71
CA HIS A 220 -27.96 12.95 -25.28
C HIS A 220 -27.84 11.63 -24.51
N SER A 221 -28.18 10.49 -25.16
CA SER A 221 -28.01 9.16 -24.54
C SER A 221 -26.57 8.87 -24.10
N LYS A 222 -25.58 9.24 -24.90
CA LYS A 222 -24.18 9.06 -24.60
C LYS A 222 -23.71 9.98 -23.44
N ILE A 223 -24.28 11.18 -23.35
CA ILE A 223 -24.04 12.06 -22.19
C ILE A 223 -24.59 11.45 -20.90
N LEU A 224 -25.79 10.82 -20.96
CA LEU A 224 -26.38 10.12 -19.82
C LEU A 224 -25.53 8.92 -19.36
N GLU A 225 -24.96 8.16 -20.28
CA GLU A 225 -24.00 7.09 -19.93
C GLU A 225 -22.80 7.61 -19.12
N VAL A 226 -22.25 8.76 -19.51
CA VAL A 226 -21.15 9.40 -18.77
C VAL A 226 -21.61 9.84 -17.38
N VAL A 227 -22.81 10.41 -17.27
CA VAL A 227 -23.40 10.78 -15.97
C VAL A 227 -23.56 9.56 -15.06
N ASP A 228 -24.03 8.44 -15.60
CA ASP A 228 -24.18 7.19 -14.85
C ASP A 228 -22.82 6.66 -14.38
N ILE A 229 -21.78 6.69 -15.21
CA ILE A 229 -20.43 6.32 -14.82
C ILE A 229 -19.96 7.18 -13.63
N ILE A 230 -20.17 8.49 -13.70
CA ILE A 230 -19.80 9.41 -12.61
C ILE A 230 -20.58 9.10 -11.32
N LYS A 231 -21.88 8.87 -11.44
CA LYS A 231 -22.79 8.61 -10.31
C LYS A 231 -22.47 7.32 -9.57
N TYR A 232 -22.16 6.25 -10.30
CA TYR A 232 -21.84 4.94 -9.72
C TYR A 232 -20.37 4.78 -9.33
N SER A 233 -19.50 5.71 -9.74
CA SER A 233 -18.08 5.68 -9.35
C SER A 233 -17.87 5.99 -7.88
N THR A 234 -16.88 5.33 -7.30
CA THR A 234 -16.38 5.65 -5.96
C THR A 234 -15.39 6.82 -5.96
N ALA A 235 -14.90 7.25 -7.13
CA ALA A 235 -14.02 8.40 -7.23
C ALA A 235 -14.77 9.71 -6.90
N ARG A 236 -14.23 10.48 -5.95
CA ARG A 236 -14.78 11.78 -5.54
C ARG A 236 -13.98 12.95 -6.06
N VAL A 237 -12.85 12.71 -6.70
CA VAL A 237 -12.04 13.70 -7.43
C VAL A 237 -12.05 13.31 -8.89
N ILE A 238 -12.44 14.24 -9.75
CA ILE A 238 -12.54 14.01 -11.21
C ILE A 238 -11.75 15.09 -11.93
N LEU A 239 -10.81 14.66 -12.77
CA LEU A 239 -10.12 15.52 -13.72
C LEU A 239 -10.91 15.57 -15.02
N ALA A 240 -11.31 16.77 -15.46
CA ALA A 240 -11.91 17.01 -16.76
C ALA A 240 -10.92 17.74 -17.68
N PHE A 241 -10.35 17.00 -18.63
CA PHE A 241 -9.45 17.50 -19.64
C PHE A 241 -10.18 17.68 -20.97
N VAL A 242 -11.00 18.73 -21.02
CA VAL A 242 -12.04 18.91 -22.05
C VAL A 242 -12.15 20.40 -22.41
N PRO A 243 -12.31 20.76 -23.71
CA PRO A 243 -12.63 22.13 -24.10
C PRO A 243 -13.98 22.59 -23.54
N GLU A 244 -14.14 23.90 -23.32
CA GLU A 244 -15.35 24.54 -22.80
C GLU A 244 -16.64 24.06 -23.52
N GLY A 245 -16.61 24.06 -24.87
CA GLY A 245 -17.78 23.71 -25.65
C GLY A 245 -18.18 22.23 -25.54
N ASP A 246 -17.23 21.35 -25.29
CA ASP A 246 -17.44 19.90 -25.21
C ASP A 246 -17.87 19.45 -23.82
N ILE A 247 -17.46 20.13 -22.75
CA ILE A 247 -17.89 19.81 -21.39
C ILE A 247 -19.29 20.36 -21.04
N TYR A 248 -19.71 21.44 -21.71
CA TYR A 248 -20.95 22.15 -21.36
C TYR A 248 -22.23 21.27 -21.33
N PRO A 249 -22.49 20.38 -22.32
CA PRO A 249 -23.64 19.48 -22.27
C PRO A 249 -23.62 18.56 -21.05
N LEU A 250 -22.45 18.04 -20.66
CA LEU A 250 -22.29 17.19 -19.49
C LEU A 250 -22.54 17.98 -18.19
N MET A 251 -21.96 19.17 -18.06
CA MET A 251 -22.17 20.02 -16.89
C MET A 251 -23.65 20.35 -16.67
N LYS A 252 -24.38 20.68 -17.75
CA LYS A 252 -25.80 20.97 -17.68
C LYS A 252 -26.62 19.78 -17.20
N GLU A 253 -26.28 18.58 -17.65
CA GLU A 253 -26.99 17.37 -17.23
C GLU A 253 -26.66 16.98 -15.78
N LEU A 254 -25.40 17.15 -15.32
CA LEU A 254 -24.98 16.93 -13.93
C LEU A 254 -25.72 17.87 -12.95
N VAL A 255 -25.86 19.15 -13.31
CA VAL A 255 -26.63 20.13 -12.53
C VAL A 255 -28.11 19.77 -12.48
N LYS A 256 -28.69 19.38 -13.64
CA LYS A 256 -30.10 18.97 -13.74
C LYS A 256 -30.43 17.76 -12.86
N GLN A 257 -29.48 16.80 -12.73
CA GLN A 257 -29.63 15.62 -11.87
C GLN A 257 -29.18 15.84 -10.43
N ASP A 258 -28.84 17.08 -10.06
CA ASP A 258 -28.38 17.49 -8.70
C ASP A 258 -27.21 16.63 -8.17
N ILE A 259 -26.25 16.31 -9.06
CA ILE A 259 -25.06 15.56 -8.70
C ILE A 259 -24.04 16.51 -8.06
N THR A 260 -23.79 16.32 -6.78
CA THR A 260 -22.93 17.17 -5.94
C THR A 260 -21.88 16.35 -5.20
N GLY A 261 -20.96 17.02 -4.47
CA GLY A 261 -19.95 16.34 -3.62
C GLY A 261 -18.76 15.76 -4.41
N ILE A 262 -18.56 16.21 -5.65
CA ILE A 262 -17.41 15.86 -6.48
C ILE A 262 -16.44 17.04 -6.48
N GLN A 263 -15.17 16.76 -6.26
CA GLN A 263 -14.11 17.74 -6.46
C GLN A 263 -13.67 17.69 -7.91
N TRP A 264 -13.90 18.77 -8.62
CA TRP A 264 -13.49 18.91 -9.99
C TRP A 264 -12.09 19.50 -10.11
N ILE A 265 -11.31 18.93 -11.00
CA ILE A 265 -10.04 19.47 -11.45
C ILE A 265 -10.20 19.84 -12.91
N ALA A 266 -9.95 21.10 -13.22
CA ALA A 266 -10.14 21.67 -14.55
C ALA A 266 -8.83 21.75 -15.32
N SER A 267 -8.87 21.46 -16.61
CA SER A 267 -7.83 21.88 -17.54
C SER A 267 -7.93 23.38 -17.84
N GLU A 268 -6.87 23.92 -18.40
CA GLU A 268 -6.77 25.31 -18.81
C GLU A 268 -7.93 25.73 -19.77
N ALA A 269 -8.37 24.81 -20.60
CA ALA A 269 -9.35 25.06 -21.65
C ALA A 269 -10.73 25.47 -21.13
N TRP A 270 -11.08 25.24 -19.84
CA TRP A 270 -12.41 25.60 -19.33
C TRP A 270 -12.41 26.26 -17.93
N ILE A 271 -11.32 26.23 -17.17
CA ILE A 271 -11.29 26.76 -15.80
C ILE A 271 -11.72 28.23 -15.69
N THR A 272 -11.43 29.04 -16.71
CA THR A 272 -11.76 30.47 -16.77
C THR A 272 -12.90 30.81 -17.72
N ALA A 273 -13.64 29.81 -18.18
CA ALA A 273 -14.71 30.00 -19.14
C ALA A 273 -15.95 30.65 -18.50
N ALA A 274 -16.25 31.90 -18.85
CA ALA A 274 -17.35 32.64 -18.24
C ALA A 274 -18.72 31.98 -18.44
N LYS A 275 -18.94 31.31 -19.57
CA LYS A 275 -20.18 30.59 -19.87
C LYS A 275 -20.43 29.40 -18.92
N LEU A 276 -19.36 28.83 -18.37
CA LEU A 276 -19.43 27.70 -17.43
C LEU A 276 -19.47 28.16 -15.97
N SER A 277 -18.95 29.33 -15.69
CA SER A 277 -18.82 29.88 -14.32
C SER A 277 -20.06 30.66 -13.90
N THR A 278 -21.22 30.02 -13.97
CA THR A 278 -22.51 30.61 -13.55
C THR A 278 -22.92 30.15 -12.16
N PRO A 279 -23.75 30.91 -11.43
CA PRO A 279 -24.27 30.50 -10.12
C PRO A 279 -25.04 29.19 -10.18
N GLU A 280 -25.70 28.88 -11.30
CA GLU A 280 -26.39 27.61 -11.52
C GLU A 280 -25.41 26.43 -11.58
N MET A 281 -24.32 26.57 -12.34
CA MET A 281 -23.29 25.54 -12.43
C MET A 281 -22.50 25.37 -11.13
N PHE A 282 -22.40 26.42 -10.32
CA PHE A 282 -21.68 26.38 -9.04
C PHE A 282 -22.24 25.35 -8.07
N LYS A 283 -23.52 24.96 -8.15
CA LYS A 283 -24.12 23.94 -7.28
C LYS A 283 -23.38 22.59 -7.36
N SER A 284 -23.01 22.15 -8.55
CA SER A 284 -22.31 20.87 -8.77
C SER A 284 -20.81 21.01 -8.99
N PHE A 285 -20.35 22.22 -9.34
CA PHE A 285 -18.96 22.48 -9.71
C PHE A 285 -18.26 23.50 -8.77
N GLY A 286 -18.93 23.91 -7.69
CA GLY A 286 -18.32 24.79 -6.70
C GLY A 286 -17.05 24.22 -6.11
N GLY A 287 -16.02 25.07 -5.91
CA GLY A 287 -14.74 24.63 -5.43
C GLY A 287 -13.82 24.01 -6.49
N THR A 288 -14.20 24.04 -7.77
CA THR A 288 -13.33 23.56 -8.86
C THR A 288 -11.95 24.22 -8.77
N VAL A 289 -10.89 23.42 -8.92
CA VAL A 289 -9.50 23.87 -8.98
C VAL A 289 -8.93 23.53 -10.34
N GLY A 290 -8.15 24.41 -10.91
CA GLY A 290 -7.52 24.16 -12.21
C GLY A 290 -6.39 25.11 -12.51
N PHE A 291 -5.74 24.88 -13.64
CA PHE A 291 -4.62 25.68 -14.09
C PHE A 291 -5.05 26.61 -15.23
N ALA A 292 -4.58 27.83 -15.22
CA ALA A 292 -4.83 28.79 -16.27
C ALA A 292 -3.53 29.53 -16.63
N VAL A 293 -3.35 29.91 -17.91
CA VAL A 293 -2.26 30.80 -18.30
C VAL A 293 -2.37 32.12 -17.56
N GLN A 294 -1.25 32.79 -17.36
CA GLN A 294 -1.21 34.04 -16.61
C GLN A 294 -2.15 35.08 -17.17
N LYS A 295 -2.73 35.86 -16.26
CA LYS A 295 -3.59 36.97 -16.55
C LYS A 295 -2.73 38.22 -16.85
N MET A 296 -2.94 38.85 -18.01
CA MET A 296 -2.30 40.10 -18.38
C MET A 296 -3.33 41.10 -18.91
N SER A 297 -3.00 42.38 -18.88
CA SER A 297 -3.80 43.45 -19.46
C SER A 297 -3.06 44.02 -20.65
N ILE A 298 -3.76 44.27 -21.76
CA ILE A 298 -3.20 44.95 -22.94
C ILE A 298 -3.64 46.41 -22.89
N PRO A 299 -2.72 47.39 -22.67
CA PRO A 299 -3.07 48.79 -22.68
C PRO A 299 -3.67 49.20 -24.02
N LYS A 300 -4.57 50.18 -23.99
CA LYS A 300 -5.25 50.75 -25.20
C LYS A 300 -6.14 49.76 -25.97
N LEU A 301 -6.21 48.48 -25.59
CA LEU A 301 -7.09 47.51 -26.24
C LEU A 301 -8.57 47.88 -26.04
N GLN A 302 -8.97 48.25 -24.81
CA GLN A 302 -10.36 48.61 -24.53
C GLN A 302 -10.87 49.77 -25.38
N PRO A 303 -10.15 50.93 -25.48
CA PRO A 303 -10.56 52.00 -26.40
C PRO A 303 -10.63 51.54 -27.86
N PHE A 304 -9.73 50.61 -28.28
CA PHE A 304 -9.79 50.05 -29.63
C PHE A 304 -11.05 49.24 -29.85
N LEU A 305 -11.38 48.30 -28.95
CA LEU A 305 -12.58 47.45 -29.04
C LEU A 305 -13.87 48.28 -29.01
N THR A 306 -13.91 49.40 -28.24
CA THR A 306 -15.07 50.30 -28.19
C THR A 306 -15.21 51.19 -29.44
N SER A 307 -14.12 51.36 -30.19
CA SER A 307 -14.14 52.12 -31.46
C SER A 307 -14.66 51.27 -32.65
N ILE A 308 -14.75 49.95 -32.48
CA ILE A 308 -15.25 49.07 -33.54
C ILE A 308 -16.74 49.31 -33.71
N SER A 309 -17.14 49.76 -34.86
CA SER A 309 -18.53 49.99 -35.26
C SER A 309 -18.83 49.15 -36.48
N PRO A 310 -20.03 48.55 -36.55
CA PRO A 310 -20.49 47.85 -37.76
C PRO A 310 -20.38 48.72 -39.03
N TYR A 311 -20.31 50.03 -38.86
CA TYR A 311 -20.24 51.01 -39.96
C TYR A 311 -18.84 51.44 -40.38
N THR A 312 -17.84 51.24 -39.52
CA THR A 312 -16.45 51.65 -39.75
C THR A 312 -15.48 50.51 -40.01
N SER A 313 -15.88 49.27 -39.69
CA SER A 313 -15.11 48.06 -40.01
C SER A 313 -15.44 47.54 -41.42
N PRO A 314 -14.47 46.89 -42.13
CA PRO A 314 -14.74 46.35 -43.47
C PRO A 314 -15.91 45.38 -43.43
N PRO A 315 -16.59 45.17 -44.57
CA PRO A 315 -17.97 44.69 -44.63
C PRO A 315 -18.26 43.41 -43.90
N CYS A 316 -19.44 43.40 -43.30
CA CYS A 316 -20.04 42.27 -42.56
C CYS A 316 -19.68 40.93 -43.16
N LEU A 317 -19.33 39.97 -42.28
CA LEU A 317 -19.22 38.52 -42.54
C LEU A 317 -20.59 37.92 -42.96
N GLY A 318 -21.08 38.29 -44.12
CA GLY A 318 -22.33 37.80 -44.68
C GLY A 318 -22.87 38.76 -45.74
N ASP A 319 -23.13 38.28 -46.96
CA ASP A 319 -23.63 38.94 -48.13
C ASP A 319 -24.48 40.24 -47.92
N CYS A 320 -23.80 41.38 -47.76
CA CYS A 320 -24.44 42.69 -47.81
C CYS A 320 -24.43 43.26 -49.20
N ASN A 321 -23.89 42.59 -50.22
CA ASN A 321 -23.88 42.99 -51.63
C ASN A 321 -24.61 42.00 -52.55
N SER A 322 -25.91 41.81 -52.38
CA SER A 322 -26.76 41.44 -53.51
C SER A 322 -27.80 42.53 -53.73
N SER A 323 -27.39 43.61 -54.32
CA SER A 323 -28.28 44.39 -55.15
C SER A 323 -28.56 43.53 -56.41
N TYR A 324 -29.83 43.33 -56.71
CA TYR A 324 -30.53 42.67 -57.83
C TYR A 324 -31.05 41.28 -57.54
N SER A 325 -32.18 41.20 -56.90
CA SER A 325 -33.35 40.44 -57.36
C SER A 325 -34.56 40.88 -56.55
N ASN A 326 -35.52 41.50 -57.26
CA ASN A 326 -36.90 41.66 -56.82
C ASN A 326 -37.57 40.32 -56.58
N ASN A 327 -38.22 40.17 -55.45
CA ASN A 327 -39.11 39.11 -54.99
C ASN A 327 -38.53 38.09 -53.99
N ALA A 328 -38.46 38.51 -52.78
CA ALA A 328 -38.65 37.65 -51.60
C ALA A 328 -38.90 38.53 -50.34
N THR A 329 -40.08 38.44 -49.79
CA THR A 329 -40.54 39.03 -48.55
C THR A 329 -39.83 38.35 -47.36
N PHE A 330 -38.65 38.82 -46.99
CA PHE A 330 -38.04 38.65 -45.69
C PHE A 330 -37.79 40.02 -45.09
N PRO A 331 -38.14 40.26 -43.81
CA PRO A 331 -37.86 41.53 -43.20
C PRO A 331 -36.34 41.74 -43.15
N LYS A 332 -35.81 42.73 -43.87
CA LYS A 332 -34.48 43.29 -43.67
C LYS A 332 -34.43 43.82 -42.23
N GLN A 333 -33.89 43.11 -41.31
CA GLN A 333 -33.45 43.67 -40.04
C GLN A 333 -32.22 44.55 -40.37
N LEU A 334 -32.45 45.78 -40.71
CA LEU A 334 -31.41 46.79 -40.65
C LEU A 334 -31.04 46.96 -39.18
N CYS A 335 -29.74 46.87 -38.86
CA CYS A 335 -29.26 47.30 -37.57
C CYS A 335 -29.68 48.77 -37.38
N SER A 336 -30.50 49.09 -36.40
CA SER A 336 -30.87 50.41 -36.04
C SER A 336 -29.63 51.12 -35.44
N ARG A 337 -29.46 52.42 -35.73
CA ARG A 337 -28.34 53.25 -35.17
C ARG A 337 -28.37 53.38 -33.65
N GLU A 338 -29.34 52.81 -32.96
CA GLU A 338 -29.63 52.94 -31.53
C GLU A 338 -29.43 51.64 -30.72
N GLU A 339 -28.87 50.59 -31.31
CA GLU A 339 -28.53 49.41 -30.51
C GLU A 339 -27.34 49.76 -29.62
N ASN A 340 -27.59 50.11 -28.36
CA ASN A 340 -26.62 50.26 -27.34
C ASN A 340 -25.97 48.88 -27.08
N LEU A 341 -24.74 48.69 -27.55
CA LEU A 341 -23.89 47.59 -27.14
C LEU A 341 -23.75 47.65 -25.62
N ASP A 342 -24.23 46.63 -24.95
CA ASP A 342 -24.07 46.51 -23.50
C ASP A 342 -22.56 46.36 -23.21
N TYR A 343 -21.92 47.40 -22.72
CA TYR A 343 -20.49 47.44 -22.41
C TYR A 343 -20.07 46.48 -21.30
N THR A 344 -21.02 45.80 -20.68
CA THR A 344 -20.78 44.71 -19.70
C THR A 344 -20.49 43.35 -20.35
N ASP A 345 -20.62 43.27 -21.68
CA ASP A 345 -20.43 42.00 -22.41
C ASP A 345 -18.98 41.49 -22.32
N VAL A 346 -18.84 40.19 -22.35
CA VAL A 346 -17.56 39.44 -22.37
C VAL A 346 -16.60 39.98 -23.44
N PHE A 347 -17.09 40.50 -24.53
CA PHE A 347 -16.28 41.09 -25.58
C PHE A 347 -15.49 42.33 -25.14
N PHE A 348 -16.09 43.21 -24.35
CA PHE A 348 -15.46 44.48 -23.90
C PHE A 348 -14.70 44.31 -22.59
N ASN A 349 -14.87 43.20 -21.90
CA ASN A 349 -14.18 42.96 -20.65
C ASN A 349 -12.73 42.56 -20.91
N VAL A 350 -11.82 43.54 -20.77
CA VAL A 350 -10.36 43.36 -20.93
C VAL A 350 -9.63 43.10 -19.61
N THR A 351 -10.36 42.87 -18.52
CA THR A 351 -9.75 42.67 -17.19
C THR A 351 -9.07 41.30 -17.00
N GLN A 352 -9.45 40.34 -17.84
CA GLN A 352 -8.96 38.94 -17.73
C GLN A 352 -8.53 38.39 -19.10
N LEU A 353 -7.62 39.08 -19.76
CA LEU A 353 -7.07 38.68 -21.06
C LEU A 353 -5.99 37.59 -20.83
N ARG A 354 -6.33 36.31 -21.02
CA ARG A 354 -5.37 35.19 -20.95
C ARG A 354 -4.96 34.79 -22.37
N VAL A 355 -5.88 34.27 -23.15
CA VAL A 355 -5.64 33.79 -24.53
C VAL A 355 -5.46 34.97 -25.49
N SER A 356 -6.18 36.07 -25.30
CA SER A 356 -6.01 37.29 -26.12
C SER A 356 -4.58 37.82 -26.06
N TYR A 357 -3.94 37.72 -24.88
CA TYR A 357 -2.54 38.09 -24.73
C TYR A 357 -1.58 37.17 -25.47
N ASN A 358 -1.92 35.90 -25.60
CA ASN A 358 -1.13 34.94 -26.39
C ASN A 358 -1.21 35.27 -27.90
N VAL A 359 -2.36 35.75 -28.40
CA VAL A 359 -2.49 36.24 -29.78
C VAL A 359 -1.58 37.44 -29.99
N TYR A 360 -1.58 38.41 -29.06
CA TYR A 360 -0.71 39.58 -29.07
C TYR A 360 0.76 39.16 -29.13
N LYS A 361 1.21 38.25 -28.24
CA LYS A 361 2.57 37.69 -28.26
C LYS A 361 2.92 36.98 -29.58
N ALA A 362 1.99 36.27 -30.17
CA ALA A 362 2.22 35.55 -31.43
C ALA A 362 2.53 36.53 -32.58
N VAL A 363 1.78 37.64 -32.67
CA VAL A 363 2.02 38.67 -33.67
C VAL A 363 3.36 39.37 -33.43
N TYR A 364 3.66 39.75 -32.20
CA TYR A 364 4.94 40.35 -31.84
C TYR A 364 6.13 39.43 -32.09
N ALA A 365 6.00 38.14 -31.82
CA ALA A 365 7.06 37.17 -32.09
C ALA A 365 7.40 37.08 -33.57
N ILE A 366 6.38 37.08 -34.43
CA ILE A 366 6.56 37.16 -35.90
C ILE A 366 7.23 38.46 -36.29
N ALA A 367 6.78 39.62 -35.75
CA ALA A 367 7.33 40.92 -36.05
C ALA A 367 8.81 41.08 -35.63
N HIS A 368 9.18 40.57 -34.45
CA HIS A 368 10.60 40.55 -34.00
C HIS A 368 11.45 39.62 -34.85
N ALA A 369 10.91 38.43 -35.26
CA ALA A 369 11.64 37.56 -36.18
C ALA A 369 11.89 38.20 -37.53
N LEU A 370 10.91 38.94 -38.08
CA LEU A 370 11.03 39.71 -39.30
C LEU A 370 12.01 40.87 -39.12
N HIS A 371 11.95 41.60 -38.01
CA HIS A 371 12.86 42.70 -37.71
C HIS A 371 14.31 42.22 -37.65
N HIS A 372 14.62 41.17 -36.88
CA HIS A 372 15.96 40.59 -36.79
C HIS A 372 16.46 40.06 -38.13
N MET A 373 15.58 39.58 -38.99
CA MET A 373 15.93 39.12 -40.33
C MET A 373 16.29 40.26 -41.26
N LEU A 374 15.53 41.38 -41.20
CA LEU A 374 15.66 42.51 -42.16
C LEU A 374 16.71 43.53 -41.77
N PHE A 375 16.91 43.79 -40.46
CA PHE A 375 17.79 44.85 -39.97
C PHE A 375 19.09 44.37 -39.35
N CYS A 376 19.38 43.04 -39.38
CA CYS A 376 20.68 42.48 -38.97
C CYS A 376 21.24 43.07 -37.68
N GLU A 377 20.50 43.00 -36.58
CA GLU A 377 21.06 43.32 -35.25
C GLU A 377 22.01 42.21 -34.82
N THR A 378 23.27 42.26 -35.32
CA THR A 378 24.33 41.36 -34.86
C THR A 378 25.10 42.00 -33.73
N ALA A 379 24.91 41.51 -32.52
CA ALA A 379 25.93 41.57 -31.50
C ALA A 379 27.08 40.67 -31.97
N GLU A 380 28.21 41.28 -32.33
CA GLU A 380 29.54 40.64 -32.47
C GLU A 380 29.71 39.48 -33.47
N SER A 381 29.70 39.77 -34.79
CA SER A 381 30.64 39.07 -35.67
C SER A 381 30.91 39.88 -36.92
N SER A 382 32.18 40.07 -37.25
CA SER A 382 32.74 40.83 -38.33
C SER A 382 32.59 40.25 -39.73
N ASN A 383 31.59 39.40 -39.97
CA ASN A 383 31.19 38.97 -41.29
C ASN A 383 29.86 39.58 -41.66
N LEU A 384 29.88 40.47 -42.64
CA LEU A 384 28.70 41.05 -43.30
C LEU A 384 27.88 39.87 -43.92
N GLU A 385 27.00 39.27 -43.18
CA GLU A 385 25.89 38.53 -43.76
C GLU A 385 24.90 39.56 -44.31
N GLN A 386 24.62 39.50 -45.60
CA GLN A 386 23.73 40.39 -46.30
C GLN A 386 22.35 40.38 -45.63
N CYS A 387 21.86 41.51 -45.15
CA CYS A 387 20.52 41.71 -44.71
C CYS A 387 19.55 41.39 -45.85
N PHE A 388 18.49 40.66 -45.53
CA PHE A 388 17.49 40.27 -46.53
C PHE A 388 16.66 41.48 -46.97
N ASN A 389 16.36 41.57 -48.28
CA ASN A 389 15.48 42.62 -48.79
C ASN A 389 14.00 42.22 -48.57
N ALA A 390 13.15 43.15 -48.14
CA ALA A 390 11.72 42.95 -47.88
C ALA A 390 10.94 42.35 -49.09
N SER A 391 11.41 42.59 -50.32
CA SER A 391 10.79 42.05 -51.53
C SER A 391 11.03 40.55 -51.81
N HIS A 392 11.93 39.89 -51.09
CA HIS A 392 12.31 38.46 -51.31
C HIS A 392 12.30 37.65 -50.05
N ILE A 393 11.38 37.87 -49.14
CA ILE A 393 11.21 37.14 -47.90
C ILE A 393 10.59 35.77 -48.20
N THR A 394 11.28 34.68 -47.80
CA THR A 394 10.72 33.35 -47.86
C THR A 394 10.23 32.93 -46.50
N PRO A 395 9.10 32.23 -46.39
CA PRO A 395 8.58 31.72 -45.10
C PRO A 395 9.58 30.85 -44.34
N LYS A 396 10.41 30.09 -45.07
CA LYS A 396 11.45 29.26 -44.49
C LYS A 396 12.51 30.04 -43.71
N GLN A 397 12.86 31.27 -44.22
CA GLN A 397 13.75 32.15 -43.49
C GLN A 397 13.10 32.66 -42.20
N VAL A 398 11.84 33.11 -42.27
CA VAL A 398 11.06 33.53 -41.09
C VAL A 398 11.00 32.41 -40.04
N ASN A 399 10.78 31.16 -40.49
CA ASN A 399 10.79 29.99 -39.60
C ASN A 399 12.12 29.82 -38.85
N ASN A 400 13.27 30.08 -39.52
CA ASN A 400 14.57 29.96 -38.87
C ASN A 400 14.82 31.07 -37.84
N TYR A 401 14.40 32.28 -38.11
CA TYR A 401 14.53 33.40 -37.16
C TYR A 401 13.55 33.28 -35.99
N LEU A 402 12.37 32.68 -36.17
CA LEU A 402 11.44 32.40 -35.09
C LEU A 402 12.03 31.42 -34.05
N LYS A 403 12.89 30.49 -34.48
CA LYS A 403 13.58 29.55 -33.56
C LYS A 403 14.50 30.24 -32.56
N THR A 404 15.02 31.41 -32.91
CA THR A 404 15.99 32.19 -32.12
C THR A 404 15.39 33.46 -31.51
N VAL A 405 14.10 33.68 -31.71
CA VAL A 405 13.42 34.85 -31.16
C VAL A 405 13.48 34.90 -29.64
N GLN A 406 13.99 36.01 -29.14
CA GLN A 406 13.97 36.35 -27.71
C GLN A 406 13.81 37.84 -27.56
N PHE A 407 12.74 38.27 -26.91
CA PHE A 407 12.51 39.71 -26.63
C PHE A 407 11.76 39.86 -25.31
N VAL A 408 11.84 41.06 -24.74
CA VAL A 408 11.03 41.45 -23.57
C VAL A 408 9.90 42.32 -24.08
N ASP A 409 8.67 41.91 -23.80
CA ASP A 409 7.52 42.68 -24.23
C ASP A 409 7.30 43.95 -23.39
N ALA A 410 6.31 44.77 -23.79
CA ALA A 410 6.00 46.02 -23.10
C ALA A 410 5.56 45.87 -21.64
N PHE A 411 5.35 44.61 -21.17
CA PHE A 411 4.89 44.28 -19.83
C PHE A 411 6.00 43.65 -18.97
N GLY A 412 7.22 43.51 -19.52
CA GLY A 412 8.38 42.93 -18.86
C GLY A 412 8.41 41.40 -18.90
N GLU A 413 7.54 40.73 -19.69
CA GLU A 413 7.57 39.29 -19.89
C GLU A 413 8.57 38.97 -21.02
N THR A 414 9.44 37.96 -20.76
CA THR A 414 10.37 37.48 -21.79
C THR A 414 9.65 36.45 -22.66
N VAL A 415 9.52 36.75 -23.95
CA VAL A 415 8.98 35.85 -24.98
C VAL A 415 10.13 35.16 -25.67
N LEU A 416 10.15 33.82 -25.60
CA LEU A 416 11.13 32.98 -26.26
C LEU A 416 10.50 31.61 -26.54
N PHE A 417 11.11 30.86 -27.45
CA PHE A 417 10.73 29.50 -27.77
C PHE A 417 11.90 28.57 -27.47
N ASP A 418 11.59 27.39 -26.92
CA ASP A 418 12.55 26.32 -26.72
C ASP A 418 12.84 25.56 -28.04
N GLU A 419 13.64 24.46 -27.96
CA GLU A 419 13.96 23.60 -29.10
C GLU A 419 12.70 22.97 -29.74
N ASN A 420 11.63 22.84 -28.96
CA ASN A 420 10.34 22.30 -29.38
C ASN A 420 9.36 23.40 -29.87
N GLY A 421 9.76 24.65 -29.89
CA GLY A 421 8.91 25.82 -30.26
C GLY A 421 7.87 26.15 -29.19
N ASP A 422 8.10 25.75 -27.94
CA ASP A 422 7.23 25.93 -26.78
C ASP A 422 7.75 27.10 -25.91
N PRO A 423 6.86 27.88 -25.28
CA PRO A 423 7.27 28.93 -24.32
C PRO A 423 7.55 28.26 -22.95
N PRO A 424 8.31 28.92 -22.06
CA PRO A 424 8.50 28.46 -20.69
C PRO A 424 7.13 28.39 -19.98
N PRO A 425 6.89 27.27 -19.23
CA PRO A 425 5.60 27.08 -18.58
C PRO A 425 5.39 28.01 -17.39
N SER A 426 4.26 28.68 -17.39
CA SER A 426 3.78 29.53 -16.29
C SER A 426 2.27 29.45 -16.21
N TYR A 427 1.75 28.94 -15.07
CA TYR A 427 0.32 28.82 -14.82
C TYR A 427 -0.07 29.43 -13.48
N ASP A 428 -1.23 30.09 -13.45
CA ASP A 428 -1.96 30.42 -12.24
C ASP A 428 -2.81 29.21 -11.82
N ILE A 429 -2.90 28.96 -10.51
CA ILE A 429 -3.84 27.99 -9.96
C ILE A 429 -5.11 28.73 -9.58
N ILE A 430 -6.21 28.37 -10.19
CA ILE A 430 -7.52 29.04 -10.05
C ILE A 430 -8.45 28.16 -9.24
N ASN A 431 -9.20 28.78 -8.32
CA ASN A 431 -10.27 28.15 -7.57
C ASN A 431 -11.60 28.91 -7.80
N TRP A 432 -12.67 28.16 -8.08
CA TRP A 432 -14.01 28.76 -8.21
C TRP A 432 -14.63 29.02 -6.84
N GLN A 433 -14.93 30.29 -6.57
CA GLN A 433 -15.56 30.75 -5.34
C GLN A 433 -16.80 31.57 -5.64
N LEU A 434 -17.81 31.45 -4.81
CA LEU A 434 -19.02 32.27 -4.90
C LEU A 434 -18.87 33.49 -3.99
N LYS A 435 -18.91 34.67 -4.54
CA LYS A 435 -18.93 35.95 -3.81
C LYS A 435 -20.02 36.85 -4.38
N ASP A 436 -20.82 37.42 -3.54
CA ASP A 436 -21.90 38.35 -3.90
C ASP A 436 -22.89 37.78 -4.95
N GLY A 437 -23.06 36.45 -4.96
CA GLY A 437 -23.93 35.75 -5.90
C GLY A 437 -23.32 35.47 -7.26
N GLU A 438 -22.07 35.85 -7.50
CA GLU A 438 -21.31 35.58 -8.74
C GLU A 438 -20.14 34.62 -8.49
N VAL A 439 -19.82 33.81 -9.51
CA VAL A 439 -18.66 32.91 -9.48
C VAL A 439 -17.40 33.67 -9.84
N GLN A 440 -16.48 33.76 -8.88
CA GLN A 440 -15.20 34.41 -9.06
C GLN A 440 -14.08 33.41 -9.26
N HIS A 441 -13.17 33.71 -10.18
CA HIS A 441 -11.94 32.96 -10.44
C HIS A 441 -10.81 33.48 -9.56
N VAL A 442 -10.63 32.90 -8.38
CA VAL A 442 -9.62 33.35 -7.41
C VAL A 442 -8.29 32.64 -7.68
N THR A 443 -7.22 33.39 -7.86
CA THR A 443 -5.85 32.82 -7.97
C THR A 443 -5.35 32.43 -6.59
N VAL A 444 -5.17 31.13 -6.37
CA VAL A 444 -4.75 30.54 -5.08
C VAL A 444 -3.31 30.05 -5.09
N GLY A 445 -2.63 30.10 -6.22
CA GLY A 445 -1.24 29.67 -6.33
C GLY A 445 -0.68 29.85 -7.73
N GLN A 446 0.55 29.36 -7.92
CA GLN A 446 1.26 29.42 -9.20
C GLN A 446 2.11 28.19 -9.43
N PHE A 447 2.26 27.79 -10.69
CA PHE A 447 3.21 26.81 -11.16
C PHE A 447 4.12 27.44 -12.20
N ARG A 448 5.43 27.45 -11.94
CA ARG A 448 6.44 28.02 -12.84
C ARG A 448 7.64 27.09 -12.93
N THR A 449 8.38 27.17 -14.02
CA THR A 449 9.68 26.52 -14.13
C THR A 449 10.78 27.56 -13.95
N SER A 450 11.62 27.36 -12.94
CA SER A 450 12.81 28.14 -12.67
C SER A 450 14.05 27.36 -13.09
N GLY A 451 14.65 27.67 -14.26
CA GLY A 451 15.81 26.95 -14.78
C GLY A 451 15.53 25.55 -15.36
N ARG A 452 16.57 24.82 -15.76
CA ARG A 452 16.46 23.58 -16.56
C ARG A 452 15.81 22.37 -15.88
N ALA A 453 15.52 22.39 -14.57
CA ALA A 453 14.99 21.21 -13.87
C ALA A 453 14.08 21.45 -12.65
N ASN A 454 13.92 22.68 -12.15
CA ASN A 454 13.14 22.94 -10.94
C ASN A 454 11.79 23.57 -11.27
N HIS A 455 10.72 22.80 -10.99
CA HIS A 455 9.36 23.36 -11.02
C HIS A 455 9.04 23.91 -9.64
N GLU A 456 8.67 25.20 -9.59
CA GLU A 456 8.15 25.84 -8.38
C GLU A 456 6.63 25.72 -8.38
N PHE A 457 6.12 24.96 -7.41
CA PHE A 457 4.69 24.78 -7.18
C PHE A 457 4.31 25.42 -5.85
N THR A 458 3.69 26.58 -5.91
CA THR A 458 3.25 27.33 -4.74
C THR A 458 1.72 27.37 -4.69
N ILE A 459 1.14 27.14 -3.51
CA ILE A 459 -0.30 27.18 -3.30
C ILE A 459 -0.62 27.72 -1.90
N ARG A 460 -1.56 28.68 -1.82
CA ARG A 460 -2.07 29.24 -0.58
C ARG A 460 -3.28 28.45 -0.14
N GLU A 461 -3.06 27.44 0.72
CA GLU A 461 -4.07 26.48 1.14
C GLU A 461 -5.26 27.13 1.88
N GLY A 462 -5.01 28.19 2.63
CA GLY A 462 -6.05 28.93 3.35
C GLY A 462 -7.06 29.65 2.46
N ASP A 463 -6.70 29.91 1.19
CA ASP A 463 -7.53 30.64 0.23
C ASP A 463 -8.41 29.69 -0.60
N ILE A 464 -8.22 28.37 -0.51
CA ILE A 464 -8.97 27.40 -1.32
C ILE A 464 -10.29 27.07 -0.62
N ILE A 465 -11.36 27.12 -1.40
CA ILE A 465 -12.67 26.56 -1.05
C ILE A 465 -12.87 25.29 -1.86
N TRP A 466 -12.98 24.16 -1.19
CA TRP A 466 -13.21 22.86 -1.84
C TRP A 466 -14.70 22.60 -2.05
N SER A 467 -15.04 21.56 -2.84
CA SER A 467 -16.43 21.07 -2.94
C SER A 467 -17.02 20.65 -1.58
N THR A 468 -16.17 20.29 -0.63
CA THR A 468 -16.49 19.93 0.77
C THR A 468 -16.38 21.12 1.75
N GLY A 469 -16.19 22.34 1.25
CA GLY A 469 -15.94 23.56 2.02
C GLY A 469 -14.44 23.78 2.32
N LYS A 470 -14.07 23.83 3.60
CA LYS A 470 -12.66 24.06 4.00
C LYS A 470 -11.82 22.78 4.11
N LEU A 471 -12.43 21.60 4.10
CA LEU A 471 -11.75 20.33 4.24
C LEU A 471 -11.28 19.82 2.88
N VAL A 472 -10.04 19.37 2.79
CA VAL A 472 -9.51 18.75 1.58
C VAL A 472 -10.29 17.45 1.28
N PRO A 473 -10.86 17.28 0.08
CA PRO A 473 -11.57 16.07 -0.30
C PRO A 473 -10.65 14.85 -0.28
N LYS A 474 -11.15 13.74 0.27
CA LYS A 474 -10.43 12.46 0.18
C LYS A 474 -10.68 11.80 -1.17
N ALA A 475 -9.62 11.32 -1.82
CA ALA A 475 -9.67 10.60 -3.09
C ALA A 475 -8.83 9.33 -3.00
N VAL A 476 -9.33 8.34 -2.27
CA VAL A 476 -8.68 7.05 -2.07
C VAL A 476 -9.68 5.92 -2.38
N CYS A 477 -9.21 4.85 -3.04
CA CYS A 477 -10.03 3.66 -3.27
C CYS A 477 -10.20 2.85 -1.98
N SER A 478 -9.10 2.64 -1.28
CA SER A 478 -9.06 1.99 0.03
C SER A 478 -8.30 2.86 1.02
N GLU A 479 -8.77 2.92 2.26
CA GLU A 479 -8.08 3.65 3.31
C GLU A 479 -6.78 2.92 3.71
N ILE A 480 -5.85 3.67 4.32
CA ILE A 480 -4.59 3.12 4.82
C ILE A 480 -4.89 2.03 5.84
N CYS A 481 -4.31 0.85 5.64
CA CYS A 481 -4.50 -0.26 6.56
C CYS A 481 -3.96 0.06 7.95
N PRO A 482 -4.73 -0.25 9.02
CA PRO A 482 -4.24 -0.09 10.38
C PRO A 482 -3.07 -1.04 10.66
N THR A 483 -2.23 -0.68 11.61
CA THR A 483 -1.11 -1.53 12.06
C THR A 483 -1.63 -2.91 12.47
N GLY A 484 -0.87 -3.95 12.16
CA GLY A 484 -1.30 -5.34 12.41
C GLY A 484 -2.09 -5.98 11.26
N THR A 485 -2.28 -5.25 10.14
CA THR A 485 -2.95 -5.75 8.94
C THR A 485 -2.05 -5.57 7.71
N ARG A 486 -2.21 -6.42 6.72
CA ARG A 486 -1.54 -6.31 5.42
C ARG A 486 -2.51 -5.95 4.32
N LYS A 487 -2.01 -5.31 3.27
CA LYS A 487 -2.77 -5.05 2.06
C LYS A 487 -2.97 -6.33 1.25
N ALA A 488 -4.21 -6.60 0.86
CA ALA A 488 -4.54 -7.67 -0.06
C ALA A 488 -5.27 -7.09 -1.26
N GLN A 489 -4.70 -7.20 -2.44
CA GLN A 489 -5.25 -6.65 -3.67
C GLN A 489 -6.62 -7.28 -3.97
N ILE A 490 -7.58 -6.45 -4.37
CA ILE A 490 -8.90 -6.89 -4.82
C ILE A 490 -8.74 -7.41 -6.26
N LYS A 491 -9.15 -8.66 -6.49
CA LYS A 491 -9.03 -9.28 -7.81
C LYS A 491 -9.84 -8.50 -8.85
N GLY A 492 -9.19 -8.11 -9.94
CA GLY A 492 -9.81 -7.33 -11.02
C GLY A 492 -9.86 -5.81 -10.80
N MET A 493 -9.29 -5.30 -9.69
CA MET A 493 -9.21 -3.87 -9.41
C MET A 493 -7.76 -3.38 -9.45
N PRO A 494 -7.52 -2.07 -9.69
CA PRO A 494 -6.18 -1.48 -9.63
C PRO A 494 -5.52 -1.64 -8.26
N ALA A 495 -4.19 -1.48 -8.21
CA ALA A 495 -3.38 -1.66 -7.00
C ALA A 495 -3.76 -0.73 -5.82
N CYS A 496 -4.41 0.41 -6.10
CA CYS A 496 -4.93 1.33 -5.08
C CYS A 496 -6.14 0.78 -4.32
N CYS A 497 -6.79 -0.29 -4.82
CA CYS A 497 -7.95 -0.92 -4.22
C CYS A 497 -7.54 -2.24 -3.58
N PHE A 498 -7.57 -2.28 -2.26
CA PHE A 498 -7.14 -3.44 -1.46
C PHE A 498 -8.02 -3.61 -0.23
N TYR A 499 -8.03 -4.83 0.29
CA TYR A 499 -8.57 -5.13 1.61
C TYR A 499 -7.45 -5.12 2.63
N CYS A 500 -7.77 -4.72 3.87
CA CYS A 500 -6.89 -4.85 5.01
C CYS A 500 -7.17 -6.20 5.70
N ILE A 501 -6.26 -7.16 5.53
CA ILE A 501 -6.38 -8.49 6.14
C ILE A 501 -5.49 -8.53 7.39
N PRO A 502 -6.05 -8.92 8.57
CA PRO A 502 -5.26 -9.08 9.78
C PRO A 502 -4.13 -10.09 9.58
N CYS A 503 -2.96 -9.81 10.11
CA CYS A 503 -1.85 -10.75 10.08
C CYS A 503 -2.22 -12.07 10.79
N THR A 504 -1.65 -13.17 10.34
CA THR A 504 -1.80 -14.48 11.01
C THR A 504 -1.16 -14.45 12.39
N ASP A 505 -1.64 -15.30 13.27
CA ASP A 505 -1.08 -15.44 14.61
C ASP A 505 0.42 -15.75 14.55
N GLY A 506 1.21 -15.05 15.33
CA GLY A 506 2.68 -15.13 15.32
C GLY A 506 3.36 -14.25 14.30
N SER A 507 2.60 -13.45 13.52
CA SER A 507 3.13 -12.45 12.60
C SER A 507 2.66 -11.06 12.98
N ILE A 508 3.45 -10.05 12.61
CA ILE A 508 3.14 -8.64 12.87
C ILE A 508 3.28 -7.83 11.59
N ALA A 509 2.53 -6.74 11.51
CA ALA A 509 2.74 -5.68 10.54
C ALA A 509 2.97 -4.36 11.27
N ASN A 510 4.19 -3.85 11.19
CA ASN A 510 4.54 -2.52 11.69
C ASN A 510 4.33 -1.46 10.60
N THR A 511 4.52 -1.86 9.34
CA THR A 511 4.21 -1.08 8.15
C THR A 511 3.13 -1.80 7.34
N THR A 512 2.34 -1.05 6.60
CA THR A 512 1.14 -1.57 5.91
C THR A 512 1.41 -2.49 4.70
N ALA A 513 2.67 -2.84 4.41
CA ALA A 513 3.00 -3.60 3.21
C ALA A 513 2.74 -5.11 3.39
N ASP A 514 3.43 -5.77 4.34
CA ASP A 514 3.35 -7.22 4.55
C ASP A 514 3.43 -7.62 6.02
N CYS A 515 2.99 -8.86 6.31
CA CYS A 515 3.13 -9.46 7.63
C CYS A 515 4.46 -10.21 7.74
N PHE A 516 5.23 -9.89 8.78
CA PHE A 516 6.50 -10.55 9.10
C PHE A 516 6.32 -11.50 10.29
N PRO A 517 6.81 -12.74 10.22
CA PRO A 517 6.76 -13.65 11.35
C PRO A 517 7.64 -13.15 12.49
N CYS A 518 7.16 -13.26 13.72
CA CYS A 518 7.97 -12.98 14.90
C CYS A 518 9.11 -13.98 15.04
N PRO A 519 10.29 -13.58 15.60
CA PRO A 519 11.37 -14.49 15.95
C PRO A 519 10.88 -15.64 16.85
N GLN A 520 11.63 -16.76 16.91
CA GLN A 520 11.20 -17.97 17.61
C GLN A 520 10.82 -17.77 19.09
N ASP A 521 11.52 -16.86 19.78
CA ASP A 521 11.25 -16.55 21.19
C ASP A 521 10.10 -15.56 21.42
N TYR A 522 9.54 -14.98 20.33
CA TYR A 522 8.52 -13.96 20.39
C TYR A 522 7.21 -14.41 19.76
N TRP A 523 6.13 -13.76 20.12
CA TRP A 523 4.79 -13.96 19.60
C TRP A 523 4.12 -12.63 19.34
N SER A 524 3.20 -12.57 18.40
CA SER A 524 2.44 -11.35 18.14
C SER A 524 1.55 -10.99 19.33
N ASN A 525 1.47 -9.68 19.66
CA ASN A 525 0.49 -9.17 20.62
C ASN A 525 -0.93 -9.23 20.03
N THR A 526 -1.94 -8.86 20.83
CA THR A 526 -3.35 -8.83 20.41
C THR A 526 -3.61 -7.90 19.23
N GLY A 527 -2.88 -6.79 19.13
CA GLY A 527 -2.94 -5.84 18.01
C GLY A 527 -2.10 -6.23 16.79
N ARG A 528 -1.32 -7.31 16.87
CA ARG A 528 -0.43 -7.80 15.80
C ARG A 528 0.51 -6.76 15.20
N ASN A 529 0.87 -5.75 16.02
CA ASN A 529 1.76 -4.67 15.65
C ASN A 529 3.17 -4.80 16.26
N ASN A 530 3.31 -5.61 17.33
CA ASN A 530 4.57 -5.84 18.01
C ASN A 530 4.76 -7.31 18.39
N CYS A 531 6.01 -7.79 18.38
CA CYS A 531 6.38 -9.09 18.90
C CYS A 531 6.69 -8.97 20.40
N ILE A 532 5.94 -9.70 21.22
CA ILE A 532 6.15 -9.82 22.66
C ILE A 532 6.88 -11.13 22.98
N LEU A 533 7.69 -11.14 24.02
CA LEU A 533 8.40 -12.34 24.46
C LEU A 533 7.38 -13.40 24.87
N LYS A 534 7.55 -14.66 24.41
CA LYS A 534 6.71 -15.78 24.79
C LYS A 534 6.89 -16.08 26.28
N THR A 535 5.80 -16.39 26.97
CA THR A 535 5.87 -16.80 28.37
C THR A 535 6.42 -18.21 28.50
N ALA A 536 7.39 -18.39 29.41
CA ALA A 536 7.92 -19.71 29.73
C ALA A 536 6.89 -20.51 30.56
N GLU A 537 6.63 -21.78 30.17
CA GLU A 537 5.73 -22.68 30.84
C GLU A 537 6.54 -23.87 31.41
N PHE A 538 6.47 -24.05 32.73
CA PHE A 538 7.06 -25.15 33.48
C PHE A 538 6.16 -25.47 34.65
N LEU A 539 6.34 -26.65 35.29
CA LEU A 539 5.59 -27.06 36.49
C LEU A 539 6.07 -26.23 37.70
N SER A 540 5.26 -25.24 38.09
CA SER A 540 5.58 -24.33 39.18
C SER A 540 4.95 -24.74 40.50
N TYR A 541 5.55 -24.37 41.62
CA TYR A 541 4.95 -24.48 42.96
C TYR A 541 3.67 -23.64 43.14
N LYS A 542 3.40 -22.70 42.21
CA LYS A 542 2.18 -21.91 42.21
C LYS A 542 1.03 -22.55 41.41
N ASP A 543 1.33 -23.52 40.57
CA ASP A 543 0.30 -24.26 39.82
C ASP A 543 -0.49 -25.19 40.72
N PRO A 544 -1.81 -25.31 40.57
CA PRO A 544 -2.64 -26.21 41.38
C PRO A 544 -2.11 -27.65 41.37
N LEU A 545 -1.62 -28.13 40.21
CA LEU A 545 -1.03 -29.46 40.06
C LEU A 545 0.29 -29.59 40.82
N GLY A 546 1.14 -28.55 40.76
CA GLY A 546 2.41 -28.47 41.50
C GLY A 546 2.19 -28.47 43.02
N ILE A 547 1.20 -27.73 43.49
CA ILE A 547 0.79 -27.70 44.93
C ILE A 547 0.34 -29.10 45.38
N ALA A 548 -0.56 -29.76 44.62
CA ALA A 548 -1.07 -31.07 44.98
C ALA A 548 0.07 -32.09 45.09
N LEU A 549 0.98 -32.14 44.12
CA LEU A 549 2.13 -33.06 44.12
C LEU A 549 3.11 -32.76 45.26
N THR A 550 3.33 -31.50 45.58
CA THR A 550 4.16 -31.06 46.71
C THR A 550 3.56 -31.53 48.05
N VAL A 551 2.24 -31.34 48.24
CA VAL A 551 1.55 -31.79 49.47
C VAL A 551 1.60 -33.32 49.61
N MET A 552 1.40 -34.08 48.51
CA MET A 552 1.54 -35.52 48.53
C MET A 552 2.97 -35.98 48.84
N SER A 553 3.98 -35.29 48.30
CA SER A 553 5.39 -35.55 48.59
C SER A 553 5.69 -35.34 50.07
N LEU A 554 5.30 -34.19 50.63
CA LEU A 554 5.52 -33.86 52.03
C LEU A 554 4.74 -34.80 52.97
N PHE A 555 3.53 -35.21 52.60
CA PHE A 555 2.78 -36.21 53.32
C PHE A 555 3.55 -37.56 53.37
N GLY A 556 4.12 -37.99 52.22
CA GLY A 556 4.97 -39.18 52.19
C GLY A 556 6.22 -39.08 53.05
N VAL A 557 6.87 -37.91 53.06
CA VAL A 557 8.01 -37.61 53.95
C VAL A 557 7.61 -37.77 55.41
N CYS A 558 6.50 -37.14 55.85
CA CYS A 558 6.00 -37.24 57.22
C CYS A 558 5.69 -38.68 57.62
N LEU A 559 5.02 -39.44 56.68
CA LEU A 559 4.64 -40.85 56.88
C LEU A 559 5.88 -41.76 57.03
N SER A 560 6.90 -41.54 56.19
CA SER A 560 8.16 -42.30 56.28
C SER A 560 8.96 -41.99 57.58
N LEU A 561 9.01 -40.72 57.97
CA LEU A 561 9.64 -40.28 59.22
C LEU A 561 8.95 -40.83 60.44
N THR A 562 7.59 -40.73 60.49
CA THR A 562 6.84 -41.28 61.63
C THR A 562 7.01 -42.81 61.75
N THR A 563 6.98 -43.49 60.61
CA THR A 563 7.24 -44.96 60.59
C THR A 563 8.68 -45.30 61.03
N PHE A 564 9.65 -44.47 60.61
CA PHE A 564 11.04 -44.63 61.01
C PHE A 564 11.21 -44.46 62.51
N VAL A 565 10.61 -43.48 63.14
CA VAL A 565 10.59 -43.27 64.61
C VAL A 565 9.93 -44.43 65.32
N VAL A 566 8.78 -44.93 64.85
CA VAL A 566 8.07 -46.11 65.40
C VAL A 566 8.97 -47.32 65.35
N PHE A 567 9.69 -47.61 64.28
CA PHE A 567 10.59 -48.76 64.19
C PHE A 567 11.82 -48.64 65.08
N ILE A 568 12.32 -47.42 65.33
CA ILE A 568 13.41 -47.18 66.29
C ILE A 568 12.91 -47.45 67.75
N TYR A 569 11.76 -46.81 68.08
CA TYR A 569 11.21 -46.93 69.43
C TYR A 569 10.86 -48.34 69.81
N PHE A 570 10.21 -49.07 68.87
CA PHE A 570 9.79 -50.46 69.11
C PHE A 570 10.81 -51.52 68.63
N ARG A 571 12.11 -51.18 68.49
CA ARG A 571 13.14 -52.04 67.92
C ARG A 571 13.32 -53.37 68.61
N ASN A 572 12.96 -53.42 69.89
CA ASN A 572 13.10 -54.63 70.73
C ASN A 572 11.93 -55.64 70.63
N THR A 573 10.87 -55.22 69.92
CA THR A 573 9.66 -56.10 69.77
C THR A 573 9.89 -57.23 68.80
N PRO A 574 9.19 -58.40 68.99
CA PRO A 574 9.36 -59.62 68.16
C PRO A 574 9.14 -59.34 66.64
N ILE A 575 8.17 -58.47 66.25
CA ILE A 575 7.85 -58.14 64.83
C ILE A 575 9.00 -57.44 64.19
N VAL A 576 9.52 -56.36 64.82
CA VAL A 576 10.65 -55.62 64.29
C VAL A 576 11.91 -56.47 64.15
N LYS A 577 12.20 -57.35 65.19
CA LYS A 577 13.31 -58.29 65.11
C LYS A 577 13.17 -59.30 64.02
N ALA A 578 11.94 -59.80 63.76
CA ALA A 578 11.65 -60.76 62.70
C ALA A 578 11.77 -60.14 61.29
N SER A 579 11.56 -58.87 61.16
CA SER A 579 11.58 -58.18 59.87
C SER A 579 12.93 -57.61 59.43
N ASN A 580 14.03 -58.00 60.04
CA ASN A 580 15.39 -57.49 59.84
C ASN A 580 15.46 -55.96 60.01
N PRO A 581 15.69 -55.50 61.26
CA PRO A 581 15.61 -54.09 61.60
C PRO A 581 16.54 -53.21 60.76
N GLU A 582 17.75 -53.63 60.44
CA GLU A 582 18.73 -52.88 59.71
C GLU A 582 18.27 -52.61 58.29
N LEU A 583 17.87 -53.61 57.54
CA LEU A 583 17.34 -53.44 56.19
C LEU A 583 16.00 -52.70 56.15
N SER A 584 15.18 -52.79 57.22
CA SER A 584 13.95 -52.06 57.34
C SER A 584 14.17 -50.55 57.52
N LEU A 585 15.13 -50.21 58.42
CA LEU A 585 15.49 -48.79 58.61
C LEU A 585 16.17 -48.19 57.36
N LEU A 586 17.05 -48.94 56.71
CA LEU A 586 17.65 -48.51 55.45
C LEU A 586 16.62 -48.30 54.32
N LEU A 587 15.61 -49.27 54.28
CA LEU A 587 14.50 -49.07 53.31
C LEU A 587 13.65 -47.88 53.64
N LEU A 588 13.34 -47.58 54.90
CA LEU A 588 12.59 -46.42 55.32
C LEU A 588 13.35 -45.13 54.99
N PHE A 589 14.68 -45.15 55.24
CA PHE A 589 15.53 -44.02 54.82
C PHE A 589 15.56 -43.79 53.31
N SER A 590 15.63 -44.89 52.50
CA SER A 590 15.55 -44.77 51.05
C SER A 590 14.20 -44.24 50.58
N LEU A 591 13.07 -44.69 51.19
CA LEU A 591 11.73 -44.18 50.92
C LEU A 591 11.57 -42.71 51.29
N PHE A 592 12.16 -42.28 52.44
CA PHE A 592 12.21 -40.86 52.81
C PHE A 592 12.88 -40.02 51.71
N LEU A 593 14.01 -40.47 51.16
CA LEU A 593 14.68 -39.83 50.06
C LEU A 593 13.85 -39.85 48.76
N CYS A 594 13.15 -41.00 48.49
CA CYS A 594 12.25 -41.12 47.35
C CYS A 594 11.08 -40.10 47.41
N PHE A 595 10.53 -39.84 48.60
CA PHE A 595 9.49 -38.82 48.80
C PHE A 595 10.00 -37.38 48.73
N LEU A 596 11.28 -37.11 49.03
CA LEU A 596 11.91 -35.80 48.80
C LEU A 596 12.27 -35.52 47.34
N CYS A 597 12.51 -36.59 46.57
CA CYS A 597 12.94 -36.48 45.20
C CYS A 597 11.95 -35.63 44.29
N PRO A 598 10.62 -35.77 44.36
CA PRO A 598 9.66 -35.00 43.61
C PRO A 598 9.81 -33.49 43.74
N LEU A 599 10.28 -33.00 44.87
CA LEU A 599 10.51 -31.59 45.10
C LEU A 599 11.62 -30.98 44.18
N THR A 600 12.54 -31.80 43.71
CA THR A 600 13.59 -31.41 42.77
C THR A 600 13.07 -31.29 41.31
N PHE A 601 11.90 -31.84 41.04
CA PHE A 601 11.28 -31.80 39.71
C PHE A 601 10.39 -30.56 39.52
N ILE A 602 9.90 -29.97 40.62
CA ILE A 602 9.02 -28.81 40.60
C ILE A 602 9.87 -27.56 40.58
N GLY A 603 9.54 -26.55 39.77
CA GLY A 603 10.25 -25.29 39.62
C GLY A 603 10.92 -25.14 38.25
N GLU A 604 11.56 -23.99 38.05
CA GLU A 604 12.22 -23.69 36.78
C GLU A 604 13.42 -24.63 36.56
N PRO A 605 13.52 -25.30 35.41
CA PRO A 605 14.61 -26.21 35.12
C PRO A 605 15.93 -25.43 34.90
N GLY A 606 16.87 -25.56 35.80
CA GLY A 606 18.22 -25.09 35.66
C GLY A 606 19.21 -26.21 35.35
N VAL A 607 20.46 -25.89 35.05
CA VAL A 607 21.48 -26.91 34.73
C VAL A 607 21.66 -27.90 35.90
N TRP A 608 21.84 -27.39 37.11
CA TRP A 608 22.03 -28.21 38.31
C TRP A 608 20.76 -28.98 38.71
N THR A 609 19.57 -28.37 38.55
CA THR A 609 18.33 -29.05 38.90
C THR A 609 18.03 -30.17 37.93
N CYS A 610 18.33 -30.05 36.64
CA CYS A 610 18.18 -31.10 35.64
C CYS A 610 19.13 -32.28 35.92
N MET A 611 20.38 -32.05 36.28
CA MET A 611 21.32 -33.11 36.65
C MET A 611 20.86 -33.79 37.93
N LEU A 612 20.45 -33.03 38.95
CA LEU A 612 20.10 -33.54 40.26
C LEU A 612 18.83 -34.39 40.26
N ARG A 613 17.76 -33.95 39.53
CA ARG A 613 16.47 -34.64 39.51
C ARG A 613 16.58 -36.10 39.02
N HIS A 614 17.28 -36.32 37.93
CA HIS A 614 17.39 -37.66 37.35
C HIS A 614 18.39 -38.56 38.11
N THR A 615 19.48 -38.01 38.66
CA THR A 615 20.48 -38.79 39.42
C THR A 615 19.99 -39.14 40.81
N VAL A 616 19.40 -38.20 41.56
CA VAL A 616 18.83 -38.49 42.88
C VAL A 616 17.71 -39.53 42.78
N PHE A 617 16.81 -39.34 41.83
CA PHE A 617 15.74 -40.31 41.57
C PHE A 617 16.30 -41.71 41.34
N SER A 618 17.23 -41.91 40.41
CA SER A 618 17.72 -43.20 40.03
C SER A 618 18.50 -43.88 41.14
N ILE A 619 19.33 -43.13 41.91
CA ILE A 619 20.09 -43.69 43.01
C ILE A 619 19.19 -44.08 44.21
N THR A 620 18.21 -43.21 44.57
CA THR A 620 17.28 -43.50 45.67
C THR A 620 16.38 -44.70 45.42
N PHE A 621 15.89 -44.84 44.17
CA PHE A 621 15.08 -46.00 43.77
C PHE A 621 15.92 -47.29 43.71
N ALA A 622 17.12 -47.21 43.13
CA ALA A 622 18.01 -48.40 43.15
C ALA A 622 18.32 -48.86 44.57
N LEU A 623 18.55 -47.94 45.51
CA LEU A 623 18.76 -48.26 46.92
C LEU A 623 17.49 -48.90 47.56
N CYS A 624 16.30 -48.33 47.27
CA CYS A 624 15.02 -48.84 47.73
C CYS A 624 14.80 -50.28 47.27
N ILE A 625 14.93 -50.52 45.96
CA ILE A 625 14.71 -51.91 45.41
C ILE A 625 15.80 -52.84 45.88
N SER A 626 17.05 -52.40 46.03
CA SER A 626 18.13 -53.23 46.57
C SER A 626 17.90 -53.65 48.03
N CYS A 627 17.29 -52.79 48.86
CA CYS A 627 16.87 -53.14 50.19
C CYS A 627 15.73 -54.19 50.19
N VAL A 628 14.75 -54.01 49.28
CA VAL A 628 13.66 -55.01 49.12
C VAL A 628 14.19 -56.32 48.57
N LEU A 629 15.11 -56.29 47.61
CA LEU A 629 15.81 -57.50 47.10
C LEU A 629 16.60 -58.22 48.20
N GLY A 630 17.36 -57.45 49.01
CA GLY A 630 18.11 -58.04 50.16
C GLY A 630 17.17 -58.72 51.13
N LYS A 631 16.00 -58.14 51.46
CA LYS A 631 14.98 -58.73 52.28
C LYS A 631 14.41 -60.03 51.64
N THR A 632 14.14 -60.00 50.34
CA THR A 632 13.62 -61.17 49.62
C THR A 632 14.59 -62.32 49.59
N ILE A 633 15.89 -62.02 49.37
CA ILE A 633 16.95 -63.05 49.38
C ILE A 633 17.05 -63.68 50.76
N VAL A 634 17.00 -62.88 51.86
CA VAL A 634 16.98 -63.43 53.21
C VAL A 634 15.86 -64.42 53.43
N VAL A 635 14.64 -64.05 52.99
CA VAL A 635 13.45 -64.93 53.09
C VAL A 635 13.62 -66.21 52.27
N VAL A 636 14.13 -66.15 51.06
CA VAL A 636 14.38 -67.33 50.21
C VAL A 636 15.42 -68.23 50.77
N ILE A 637 16.54 -67.71 51.29
CA ILE A 637 17.63 -68.49 51.87
C ILE A 637 17.20 -69.18 53.25
N ALA A 638 16.53 -68.38 54.09
CA ALA A 638 16.00 -68.89 55.32
C ALA A 638 15.08 -70.11 55.08
N PHE A 639 14.31 -70.11 54.03
CA PHE A 639 13.46 -71.18 53.66
C PHE A 639 14.21 -72.41 53.08
N ARG A 640 15.20 -72.12 52.19
CA ARG A 640 16.00 -73.18 51.57
C ARG A 640 16.76 -73.97 52.61
N ASN A 641 17.16 -73.28 53.70
CA ASN A 641 17.82 -73.95 54.86
C ASN A 641 16.86 -74.77 55.77
N THR A 642 15.54 -74.63 55.64
CA THR A 642 14.53 -75.39 56.43
C THR A 642 13.99 -76.61 55.71
N LEU A 643 14.37 -76.87 54.45
CA LEU A 643 13.96 -78.06 53.70
C LEU A 643 14.82 -79.28 54.13
N PRO A 644 14.19 -80.43 54.51
CA PRO A 644 14.92 -81.63 54.88
C PRO A 644 15.65 -82.21 53.65
N GLY A 645 16.95 -82.49 53.78
CA GLY A 645 17.81 -83.01 52.71
C GLY A 645 18.91 -82.08 52.17
N ASN A 646 19.07 -80.95 52.63
CA ASN A 646 20.11 -79.99 52.15
C ASN A 646 21.25 -79.87 53.21
N ASN A 647 22.37 -80.58 53.00
CA ASN A 647 23.52 -80.64 53.88
C ASN A 647 24.44 -79.35 53.83
N THR A 648 24.08 -78.39 53.08
CA THR A 648 24.83 -77.08 52.95
C THR A 648 23.98 -75.91 53.49
N ALA A 649 24.04 -75.80 54.87
CA ALA A 649 23.46 -74.65 55.53
C ALA A 649 24.24 -73.35 55.09
N MET A 650 23.75 -72.61 54.12
CA MET A 650 24.33 -71.35 53.66
C MET A 650 24.11 -70.31 54.76
N LYS A 651 25.16 -69.98 55.53
CA LYS A 651 25.11 -68.95 56.53
C LYS A 651 25.10 -67.59 55.83
N PHE A 652 23.90 -66.97 55.64
CA PHE A 652 23.74 -65.68 55.10
C PHE A 652 23.76 -64.56 56.20
N GLY A 653 24.95 -64.06 56.46
CA GLY A 653 25.18 -63.14 57.55
C GLY A 653 24.79 -61.68 57.20
N LEU A 654 24.73 -60.83 58.23
CA LEU A 654 24.43 -59.36 58.04
C LEU A 654 25.38 -58.69 57.10
N LEU A 655 26.67 -59.06 57.08
CA LEU A 655 27.66 -58.51 56.18
C LEU A 655 27.33 -58.77 54.71
N GLN A 656 26.88 -59.97 54.36
CA GLN A 656 26.49 -60.33 52.97
C GLN A 656 25.28 -59.53 52.51
N GLN A 657 24.32 -59.29 53.42
CA GLN A 657 23.15 -58.46 53.13
C GLN A 657 23.54 -57.07 52.86
N ARG A 658 24.40 -56.43 53.64
CA ARG A 658 24.94 -55.09 53.41
C ARG A 658 25.72 -55.02 52.10
N LEU A 659 26.56 -56.01 51.81
CA LEU A 659 27.33 -56.05 50.56
C LEU A 659 26.45 -56.10 49.31
N ILE A 660 25.37 -56.84 49.30
CA ILE A 660 24.43 -56.89 48.16
C ILE A 660 23.78 -55.59 47.98
N VAL A 661 23.26 -54.96 49.03
CA VAL A 661 22.60 -53.63 48.91
C VAL A 661 23.59 -52.54 48.44
N CYS A 662 24.80 -52.49 49.02
CA CYS A 662 25.82 -51.57 48.65
C CYS A 662 26.32 -51.79 47.22
N SER A 663 26.56 -53.08 46.83
CA SER A 663 27.02 -53.35 45.45
C SER A 663 26.02 -52.90 44.38
N CYS A 664 24.73 -53.21 44.60
CA CYS A 664 23.65 -52.81 43.69
C CYS A 664 23.55 -51.22 43.62
N ALA A 665 23.65 -50.52 44.74
CA ALA A 665 23.62 -49.09 44.79
C ALA A 665 24.87 -48.45 44.13
N VAL A 666 26.07 -49.04 44.37
CA VAL A 666 27.34 -48.56 43.77
C VAL A 666 27.30 -48.67 42.22
N VAL A 667 26.78 -49.82 41.71
CA VAL A 667 26.62 -49.98 40.26
C VAL A 667 25.75 -48.86 39.69
N GLN A 668 24.63 -48.52 40.32
CA GLN A 668 23.75 -47.41 39.84
C GLN A 668 24.46 -46.07 39.93
N ILE A 669 25.19 -45.83 41.03
CA ILE A 669 25.99 -44.56 41.15
C ILE A 669 27.00 -44.48 40.01
N PHE A 670 27.70 -45.62 39.73
CA PHE A 670 28.66 -45.64 38.63
C PHE A 670 28.05 -45.36 37.25
N ILE A 671 26.88 -45.97 36.97
CA ILE A 671 26.11 -45.72 35.75
C ILE A 671 25.77 -44.21 35.67
N CYS A 672 25.28 -43.61 36.75
CA CYS A 672 24.93 -42.18 36.77
C CYS A 672 26.15 -41.29 36.59
N LEU A 673 27.33 -41.62 37.17
CA LEU A 673 28.58 -40.87 37.00
C LEU A 673 29.07 -40.89 35.56
N ILE A 674 28.99 -42.08 34.90
CA ILE A 674 29.33 -42.19 33.47
C ILE A 674 28.40 -41.34 32.64
N TRP A 675 27.07 -41.41 32.89
CA TRP A 675 26.09 -40.61 32.20
C TRP A 675 26.35 -39.12 32.35
N LEU A 676 26.58 -38.60 33.56
CA LEU A 676 26.86 -37.23 33.82
C LEU A 676 28.15 -36.73 33.12
N LYS A 677 29.17 -37.60 32.96
CA LYS A 677 30.42 -37.27 32.28
C LYS A 677 30.31 -37.25 30.78
N ILE A 678 29.55 -38.18 30.16
CA ILE A 678 29.46 -38.33 28.72
C ILE A 678 28.39 -37.39 28.13
N SER A 679 27.23 -37.34 28.77
CA SER A 679 26.08 -36.60 28.24
C SER A 679 25.17 -36.09 29.37
N PRO A 680 25.60 -34.97 30.06
CA PRO A 680 24.83 -34.47 31.18
C PRO A 680 23.45 -33.95 30.78
N PRO A 681 22.41 -34.14 31.58
CA PRO A 681 21.10 -33.53 31.37
C PRO A 681 21.22 -31.99 31.45
N PHE A 682 20.51 -31.28 30.52
CA PHE A 682 20.53 -29.83 30.43
C PHE A 682 19.12 -29.27 30.23
N PRO A 683 18.87 -28.00 30.63
CA PRO A 683 17.60 -27.36 30.38
C PRO A 683 17.46 -27.04 28.86
N ASN A 684 16.32 -27.37 28.26
CA ASN A 684 16.02 -27.14 26.86
C ASN A 684 14.71 -26.38 26.70
N LYS A 685 14.68 -25.49 25.68
CA LYS A 685 13.47 -24.77 25.28
C LYS A 685 12.78 -25.55 24.16
N SER A 686 11.62 -26.12 24.42
CA SER A 686 10.83 -26.81 23.43
C SER A 686 9.75 -25.92 22.82
N PHE A 687 9.74 -25.83 21.50
CA PHE A 687 8.76 -25.07 20.71
C PHE A 687 7.73 -26.01 20.03
N LYS A 688 7.81 -27.30 20.32
CA LYS A 688 7.15 -28.38 19.55
C LYS A 688 5.64 -28.47 19.78
N TYR A 689 5.14 -28.08 20.94
CA TYR A 689 3.76 -28.34 21.36
C TYR A 689 2.87 -27.09 21.47
N ASN A 690 3.45 -25.90 21.59
CA ASN A 690 2.66 -24.67 21.71
C ASN A 690 3.39 -23.48 21.06
N ASN A 691 2.75 -22.91 20.06
CA ASN A 691 3.32 -21.78 19.34
C ASN A 691 3.34 -20.47 20.16
N LYS A 692 2.48 -20.36 21.20
CA LYS A 692 2.34 -19.14 22.04
C LYS A 692 3.23 -19.12 23.28
N LYS A 693 3.72 -20.30 23.72
CA LYS A 693 4.48 -20.46 24.95
C LYS A 693 5.75 -21.26 24.71
N ILE A 694 6.79 -20.96 25.45
CA ILE A 694 8.04 -21.73 25.46
C ILE A 694 7.93 -22.75 26.57
N ILE A 695 8.01 -24.06 26.27
CA ILE A 695 8.06 -25.11 27.27
C ILE A 695 9.48 -25.30 27.71
N LEU A 696 9.74 -25.12 29.02
CA LEU A 696 11.03 -25.40 29.61
C LEU A 696 11.03 -26.82 30.13
N GLU A 697 11.87 -27.67 29.57
CA GLU A 697 12.02 -29.08 29.95
C GLU A 697 13.48 -29.46 30.16
N CYS A 698 13.73 -30.51 30.94
CA CYS A 698 15.07 -31.08 31.05
C CYS A 698 15.27 -32.14 29.96
N ASN A 699 16.21 -31.90 29.08
CA ASN A 699 16.64 -32.89 28.11
C ASN A 699 17.65 -33.85 28.78
N PRO A 700 17.46 -35.18 28.70
CA PRO A 700 18.39 -36.15 29.31
C PRO A 700 19.78 -36.19 28.63
N GLY A 701 20.00 -35.44 27.58
CA GLY A 701 21.23 -35.41 26.81
C GLY A 701 21.39 -36.59 25.87
N SER A 702 21.24 -37.82 26.37
CA SER A 702 21.21 -39.05 25.56
C SER A 702 20.08 -39.94 26.01
N ASP A 703 19.16 -40.23 25.11
CA ASP A 703 18.02 -41.14 25.36
C ASP A 703 18.49 -42.57 25.68
N ALA A 704 19.58 -43.01 25.02
CA ALA A 704 20.18 -44.30 25.29
C ALA A 704 20.75 -44.43 26.72
N ALA A 705 21.44 -43.43 27.19
CA ALA A 705 22.00 -43.37 28.54
C ALA A 705 20.86 -43.36 29.60
N PHE A 706 19.82 -42.58 29.37
CA PHE A 706 18.63 -42.53 30.21
C PHE A 706 17.92 -43.90 30.26
N CYS A 707 17.79 -44.60 29.13
CA CYS A 707 17.24 -45.97 29.05
C CYS A 707 18.11 -46.97 29.84
N VAL A 708 19.43 -46.82 29.83
CA VAL A 708 20.34 -47.70 30.63
C VAL A 708 20.12 -47.50 32.13
N VAL A 709 20.00 -46.21 32.58
CA VAL A 709 19.73 -45.90 33.99
C VAL A 709 18.40 -46.46 34.46
N LEU A 710 17.32 -46.29 33.69
CA LEU A 710 16.02 -46.86 34.01
C LEU A 710 15.99 -48.41 33.85
N GLY A 711 16.68 -48.94 32.85
CA GLY A 711 16.77 -50.37 32.55
C GLY A 711 17.44 -51.15 33.70
N TYR A 712 18.46 -50.58 34.36
CA TYR A 712 19.06 -51.24 35.53
C TYR A 712 18.08 -51.32 36.73
N ILE A 713 17.32 -50.26 36.99
CA ILE A 713 16.26 -50.24 38.01
C ILE A 713 15.18 -51.29 37.64
N GLY A 714 14.79 -51.36 36.37
CA GLY A 714 13.85 -52.38 35.85
C GLY A 714 14.37 -53.81 36.01
N LEU A 715 15.66 -54.05 35.75
CA LEU A 715 16.30 -55.33 35.93
C LEU A 715 16.27 -55.77 37.40
N LEU A 716 16.67 -54.84 38.30
CA LEU A 716 16.62 -55.14 39.74
C LEU A 716 15.20 -55.40 40.22
N SER A 717 14.22 -54.65 39.77
CA SER A 717 12.81 -54.86 40.15
C SER A 717 12.26 -56.14 39.59
N GLY A 718 12.63 -56.57 38.38
CA GLY A 718 12.26 -57.82 37.76
C GLY A 718 12.84 -59.03 38.54
N ILE A 719 14.12 -58.97 38.87
CA ILE A 719 14.76 -59.98 39.69
C ILE A 719 14.07 -60.10 41.08
N CYS A 720 13.79 -58.94 41.70
CA CYS A 720 13.12 -58.88 42.99
C CYS A 720 11.68 -59.48 42.89
N LEU A 721 10.94 -59.19 41.87
CA LEU A 721 9.60 -59.72 41.63
C LEU A 721 9.64 -61.22 41.45
N VAL A 722 10.55 -61.76 40.63
CA VAL A 722 10.68 -63.22 40.39
C VAL A 722 11.03 -63.92 41.68
N LEU A 723 12.00 -63.44 42.43
CA LEU A 723 12.39 -64.04 43.70
C LEU A 723 11.24 -63.98 44.75
N ALA A 724 10.57 -62.82 44.84
CA ALA A 724 9.43 -62.67 45.75
C ALA A 724 8.26 -63.61 45.38
N PHE A 725 8.00 -63.78 44.07
CA PHE A 725 6.97 -64.64 43.55
C PHE A 725 7.27 -66.16 43.86
N LEU A 726 8.53 -66.55 43.72
CA LEU A 726 8.96 -67.88 44.11
C LEU A 726 8.83 -68.09 45.64
N ALA A 727 9.12 -67.11 46.44
CA ALA A 727 8.96 -67.07 47.87
C ALA A 727 7.48 -67.09 48.33
N ARG A 728 6.53 -66.73 47.46
CA ARG A 728 5.08 -66.78 47.79
C ARG A 728 4.53 -68.14 48.18
N LYS A 729 5.08 -69.24 47.68
CA LYS A 729 4.64 -70.59 47.94
C LYS A 729 5.02 -71.14 49.36
N LEU A 730 5.60 -70.29 50.20
CA LEU A 730 6.06 -70.55 51.51
C LEU A 730 4.91 -70.64 52.54
N PRO A 731 5.02 -71.46 53.63
CA PRO A 731 3.95 -71.64 54.65
C PRO A 731 3.67 -70.28 55.36
N ASP A 732 2.42 -70.09 55.81
CA ASP A 732 1.75 -68.89 56.28
C ASP A 732 2.40 -68.13 57.42
N ASN A 733 3.50 -68.58 57.99
CA ASN A 733 4.23 -67.91 59.08
C ASN A 733 5.05 -66.70 58.60
N PHE A 734 5.21 -66.51 57.27
CA PHE A 734 5.95 -65.44 56.68
C PHE A 734 5.09 -64.63 55.65
N ASN A 735 4.08 -63.95 56.18
CA ASN A 735 3.27 -63.03 55.31
C ASN A 735 4.12 -61.87 54.65
N GLU A 736 5.39 -61.73 55.10
CA GLU A 736 6.28 -60.69 54.53
C GLU A 736 6.55 -60.90 53.04
N ALA A 737 6.74 -62.16 52.61
CA ALA A 737 6.95 -62.42 51.17
C ALA A 737 5.73 -62.07 50.32
N LYS A 738 4.50 -62.25 50.83
CA LYS A 738 3.27 -61.87 50.13
C LYS A 738 3.18 -60.36 49.98
N PHE A 739 3.49 -59.61 51.00
CA PHE A 739 3.47 -58.17 50.99
C PHE A 739 4.57 -57.58 50.09
N ILE A 740 5.78 -58.12 50.07
CA ILE A 740 6.84 -57.83 49.17
C ILE A 740 6.45 -58.07 47.73
N THR A 741 5.86 -59.22 47.41
CA THR A 741 5.40 -59.62 46.09
C THR A 741 4.35 -58.58 45.57
N PHE A 742 3.39 -58.27 46.47
CA PHE A 742 2.36 -57.29 46.11
C PHE A 742 2.90 -55.89 45.88
N SER A 743 3.83 -55.42 46.72
CA SER A 743 4.50 -54.13 46.54
C SER A 743 5.30 -54.06 45.25
N MET A 744 6.02 -55.14 44.87
CA MET A 744 6.77 -55.21 43.63
C MET A 744 5.86 -55.32 42.40
N PHE A 745 4.71 -56.00 42.56
CA PHE A 745 3.71 -56.02 41.49
C PHE A 745 3.13 -54.60 41.19
N ILE A 746 2.77 -53.87 42.26
CA ILE A 746 2.33 -52.45 42.13
C ILE A 746 3.42 -51.58 41.45
N PHE A 747 4.66 -51.76 41.93
CA PHE A 747 5.81 -51.07 41.37
C PHE A 747 5.93 -51.29 39.84
N CYS A 748 5.98 -52.55 39.43
CA CYS A 748 6.08 -52.90 38.01
C CYS A 748 4.88 -52.41 37.19
N ALA A 749 3.65 -52.47 37.72
CA ALA A 749 2.46 -51.99 37.06
C ALA A 749 2.49 -50.47 36.83
N VAL A 750 2.93 -49.70 37.85
CA VAL A 750 3.08 -48.25 37.74
C VAL A 750 4.12 -47.85 36.67
N TRP A 751 5.26 -48.53 36.61
CA TRP A 751 6.30 -48.24 35.64
C TRP A 751 5.97 -48.68 34.22
N LEU A 752 5.18 -49.79 34.06
CA LEU A 752 4.62 -50.17 32.75
C LEU A 752 3.61 -49.13 32.22
N ALA A 753 2.79 -48.57 33.12
CA ALA A 753 1.83 -47.50 32.75
C ALA A 753 2.52 -46.17 32.53
N PHE A 754 3.67 -45.93 33.18
CA PHE A 754 4.44 -44.73 33.05
C PHE A 754 4.95 -44.48 31.63
N ILE A 755 5.46 -45.52 30.93
CA ILE A 755 6.06 -45.41 29.61
C ILE A 755 5.11 -44.73 28.57
N PRO A 756 3.90 -45.27 28.31
CA PRO A 756 2.98 -44.68 27.39
C PRO A 756 2.47 -43.31 27.86
N ALA A 757 2.29 -43.09 29.16
CA ALA A 757 1.88 -41.81 29.71
C ALA A 757 2.94 -40.75 29.54
N TYR A 758 4.23 -41.10 29.73
CA TYR A 758 5.37 -40.16 29.52
C TYR A 758 5.51 -39.71 28.08
N VAL A 759 5.39 -40.63 27.11
CA VAL A 759 5.49 -40.36 25.69
C VAL A 759 4.31 -39.52 25.17
N SER A 760 3.11 -39.74 25.72
CA SER A 760 1.88 -39.07 25.26
C SER A 760 1.61 -37.72 25.95
N SER A 761 2.26 -37.38 27.05
CA SER A 761 2.01 -36.16 27.82
C SER A 761 2.91 -35.02 27.38
N PRO A 762 2.37 -33.89 26.93
CA PRO A 762 3.18 -32.76 26.50
C PRO A 762 3.57 -31.83 27.66
N GLY A 763 4.81 -31.28 27.61
CA GLY A 763 5.23 -30.14 28.40
C GLY A 763 5.25 -30.38 29.90
N LYS A 764 4.64 -29.50 30.70
CA LYS A 764 4.63 -29.61 32.17
C LYS A 764 3.96 -30.88 32.70
N PHE A 765 3.07 -31.51 31.92
CA PHE A 765 2.40 -32.74 32.30
C PHE A 765 3.33 -33.93 32.26
N THR A 766 4.37 -33.97 31.43
CA THR A 766 5.43 -34.96 31.42
C THR A 766 6.10 -35.07 32.80
N VAL A 767 6.47 -33.91 33.36
CA VAL A 767 7.09 -33.80 34.69
C VAL A 767 6.12 -34.25 35.79
N ALA A 768 4.83 -33.92 35.64
CA ALA A 768 3.81 -34.38 36.59
C ALA A 768 3.62 -35.89 36.57
N VAL A 769 3.67 -36.53 35.40
CA VAL A 769 3.61 -38.00 35.25
C VAL A 769 4.81 -38.66 35.88
N GLU A 770 6.02 -38.12 35.74
CA GLU A 770 7.22 -38.60 36.42
C GLU A 770 7.06 -38.57 37.95
N ILE A 771 6.63 -37.42 38.49
CA ILE A 771 6.41 -37.27 39.93
C ILE A 771 5.33 -38.22 40.42
N PHE A 772 4.25 -38.41 39.67
CA PHE A 772 3.18 -39.32 40.01
C PHE A 772 3.65 -40.81 40.07
N ALA A 773 4.47 -41.22 39.10
CA ALA A 773 5.04 -42.57 39.10
C ALA A 773 5.96 -42.81 40.30
N ILE A 774 6.81 -41.80 40.65
CA ILE A 774 7.69 -41.84 41.82
C ILE A 774 6.87 -41.97 43.11
N LEU A 775 5.87 -41.10 43.30
CA LEU A 775 5.04 -41.09 44.51
C LEU A 775 4.22 -42.37 44.64
N SER A 776 3.55 -42.83 43.57
CA SER A 776 2.74 -44.05 43.59
C SER A 776 3.57 -45.29 43.90
N SER A 777 4.80 -45.38 43.34
CA SER A 777 5.72 -46.48 43.63
C SER A 777 6.20 -46.45 45.07
N ALA A 778 6.58 -45.30 45.59
CA ALA A 778 7.04 -45.12 46.95
C ALA A 778 5.93 -45.42 47.98
N PHE A 779 4.71 -44.92 47.77
CA PHE A 779 3.52 -45.24 48.58
C PHE A 779 3.18 -46.73 48.52
N GLY A 780 3.24 -47.34 47.32
CA GLY A 780 3.01 -48.75 47.15
C GLY A 780 3.92 -49.61 48.03
N VAL A 781 5.24 -49.33 48.02
CA VAL A 781 6.20 -50.04 48.87
C VAL A 781 5.96 -49.72 50.34
N MET A 782 5.72 -48.45 50.70
CA MET A 782 5.49 -48.02 52.06
C MET A 782 4.28 -48.65 52.68
N VAL A 783 3.15 -48.62 52.06
CA VAL A 783 1.87 -49.13 52.57
C VAL A 783 1.91 -50.67 52.65
N CYS A 784 2.39 -51.35 51.60
CA CYS A 784 2.37 -52.81 51.56
C CYS A 784 3.34 -53.42 52.57
N ILE A 785 4.58 -52.86 52.69
CA ILE A 785 5.60 -53.46 53.55
C ILE A 785 5.46 -53.05 55.01
N PHE A 786 5.22 -51.75 55.28
CA PHE A 786 5.21 -51.17 56.61
C PHE A 786 3.83 -51.04 57.22
N GLY A 787 2.78 -50.85 56.42
CA GLY A 787 1.39 -50.62 56.87
C GLY A 787 0.91 -51.73 57.82
N PRO A 788 0.97 -53.00 57.39
CA PRO A 788 0.53 -54.11 58.24
C PRO A 788 1.32 -54.23 59.54
N LYS A 789 2.61 -53.92 59.50
CA LYS A 789 3.49 -53.98 60.66
C LYS A 789 3.20 -52.85 61.69
N CYS A 790 3.04 -51.65 61.19
CA CYS A 790 2.64 -50.51 62.02
C CYS A 790 1.27 -50.73 62.68
N TYR A 791 0.31 -51.29 61.87
CA TYR A 791 -1.01 -51.61 62.39
C TYR A 791 -0.92 -52.60 63.59
N ILE A 792 -0.09 -53.64 63.49
CA ILE A 792 0.05 -54.60 64.59
C ILE A 792 0.80 -53.92 65.75
N ILE A 793 1.84 -53.09 65.50
CA ILE A 793 2.62 -52.49 66.59
C ILE A 793 1.76 -51.49 67.36
N LEU A 794 0.98 -50.70 66.73
CA LEU A 794 0.23 -49.54 67.29
C LEU A 794 -1.19 -49.92 67.77
N MET A 795 -1.91 -50.70 66.94
CA MET A 795 -3.35 -50.97 67.16
C MET A 795 -3.65 -52.33 67.82
N LYS A 796 -2.74 -53.31 67.63
CA LYS A 796 -2.96 -54.71 68.21
C LYS A 796 -1.65 -55.18 68.88
N PRO A 797 -1.15 -54.52 69.94
CA PRO A 797 0.09 -54.93 70.63
C PRO A 797 0.04 -56.29 71.20
N GLU A 798 -1.15 -56.86 71.54
CA GLU A 798 -1.33 -58.21 72.03
C GLU A 798 -0.88 -59.34 71.05
N ARG A 799 -0.90 -59.04 69.74
CA ARG A 799 -0.41 -59.92 68.71
C ARG A 799 1.11 -59.80 68.49
N ASN A 800 1.77 -58.84 69.07
CA ASN A 800 3.23 -58.67 68.99
C ASN A 800 3.99 -59.51 70.05
N THR A 801 3.62 -60.77 70.20
CA THR A 801 4.26 -61.70 71.10
C THR A 801 4.92 -62.83 70.32
N ARG A 802 6.01 -63.47 70.89
CA ARG A 802 6.69 -64.58 70.21
C ARG A 802 5.77 -65.74 69.94
N LYS A 803 4.79 -66.10 70.82
CA LYS A 803 3.81 -67.16 70.66
C LYS A 803 2.90 -66.97 69.44
N HIS A 804 2.51 -65.77 69.10
CA HIS A 804 1.66 -65.45 67.94
C HIS A 804 2.39 -65.47 66.61
N ILE A 805 3.71 -65.18 66.64
CA ILE A 805 4.53 -65.19 65.42
C ILE A 805 4.99 -66.56 65.03
N THR A 806 5.12 -67.55 66.05
CA THR A 806 5.60 -68.89 65.86
C THR A 806 4.47 -70.00 65.89
N ARG A 807 3.20 -69.54 66.04
CA ARG A 807 2.08 -70.56 66.16
C ARG A 807 1.82 -71.22 64.80
N LYS A 808 2.15 -72.50 64.68
CA LYS A 808 1.69 -73.38 63.56
C LYS A 808 0.18 -73.36 63.56
N ILE A 809 -0.48 -72.92 62.53
CA ILE A 809 -1.91 -73.16 62.31
C ILE A 809 -2.08 -74.64 62.01
N PRO A 810 -2.96 -75.33 62.70
CA PRO A 810 -3.24 -76.78 62.39
C PRO A 810 -3.76 -76.87 60.94
N ARG A 811 -3.15 -77.78 60.16
CA ARG A 811 -3.69 -78.22 58.87
C ARG A 811 -5.12 -78.75 59.10
N LYS A 812 -6.13 -78.06 58.52
CA LYS A 812 -7.41 -78.69 58.22
C LYS A 812 -7.16 -79.49 56.98
N ASP A 813 -7.20 -80.76 57.14
CA ASP A 813 -7.26 -81.72 56.07
C ASP A 813 -8.61 -81.57 55.35
N PHE A 814 -8.57 -81.31 54.01
CA PHE A 814 -9.56 -81.63 53.04
C PHE A 814 -8.85 -82.09 51.76
#